data_8866dfb615c858ecf6328295388f56aa
#
_entry.id   8866dfb615c858ecf6328295388f56aa
#
_cell.length_a   1.000
_cell.length_b   1.000
_cell.length_c   1.000
_cell.angle_alpha   90.00
_cell.angle_beta   90.00
_cell.angle_gamma   90.00
#
_symmetry.space_group_name_H-M   'P 1'
#
loop_
_entity.id
_entity.type
_entity.pdbx_description
1 polymer ?
#
loop_
_entity_poly.entity_id
_entity_poly.type
_entity_poly.pdbx_seq_one_letter_code
_entity_poly.pdbx_strand_id
1 'polypeptide(L)'
;MAKQSIEISVQPLKLALKTTIRHAAATRNEGESVWVQARRQNVTGFGEGCPRAYVAGDDLDSSIAWVQENFSSGQLNFEFLDELRQWVRIHEKEIDRYPSAWCAVEMAVLDLLAREKKCAVEDLLGVDAGRRLGRYTAVLGDSKTWQFASLVDQYLVRGFTDFKIKLNGNPERDLPKLDLLEALSAEHHIASFRVRLDANNLWNGRCDEAIAYARSLGVLRFFAMEEPVQVKDVGEISRFATETGLCVILDESLCTEADLLTFRSAPGRYIANIKVSRVGGLIRTLGLIETIRKMGWWIIIGCHVGETSLLTRAALVASSSAGESLLAQEGAFGDYLVKREPAEPMLKFGHAGLLDLRMPYYLRTVSGLKVVGAENWGTAGFGMQCRMPKPPDDGSPEIRFLKMPDQYRIHYRQWGPPEGEEAFLILHGGVSHSGWQAPLAMGLRSLSPQTTVIAPDRRGSGLNDRRGDLGSVHSVIEDVTKHVEFLKKSFQRVHLAGWCQGAQFAAVAASGISDAISSLILLTPGFFWNERFRSVLSITENVIMDMISTFKLKPDRDFACIPVPMEATDFTLVDEWLDYIEQDDLKTMFLTLKSARIMDEIQEMSWLAMLACRLPTLVILGEQDRIVDNRKVLQFLDPLFSEASASRILSLTSGHAIHFEKTREVASAIVSFTGNLKDLH
;
A
#
# COMPACT_ATOMS: atom_id res chain seq x y z
N MET A 1 25.45 -19.03 -35.78
CA MET A 1 25.38 -17.55 -35.81
C MET A 1 26.36 -17.02 -34.79
N ALA A 2 27.16 -16.00 -35.10
CA ALA A 2 28.08 -15.43 -34.12
C ALA A 2 27.28 -14.89 -32.93
N LYS A 3 27.70 -15.23 -31.71
CA LYS A 3 27.09 -14.68 -30.46
C LYS A 3 27.23 -13.14 -30.54
N GLN A 4 26.11 -12.42 -30.45
CA GLN A 4 26.17 -10.95 -30.42
C GLN A 4 26.51 -10.51 -28.98
N SER A 5 27.50 -9.66 -28.85
CA SER A 5 27.95 -9.13 -27.55
C SER A 5 26.89 -8.24 -26.90
N ILE A 6 26.87 -8.23 -25.58
CA ILE A 6 26.09 -7.30 -24.79
C ILE A 6 26.95 -6.03 -24.64
N GLU A 7 26.38 -4.90 -25.04
CA GLU A 7 26.97 -3.58 -24.78
C GLU A 7 26.53 -3.10 -23.41
N ILE A 8 27.50 -2.73 -22.56
CA ILE A 8 27.25 -2.17 -21.22
C ILE A 8 27.59 -0.70 -21.23
N SER A 9 26.64 0.12 -20.79
CA SER A 9 26.88 1.51 -20.46
C SER A 9 26.56 1.78 -19.00
N VAL A 10 27.37 2.61 -18.35
CA VAL A 10 27.25 2.95 -16.92
C VAL A 10 27.28 4.45 -16.73
N GLN A 11 26.48 4.94 -15.80
CA GLN A 11 26.43 6.35 -15.40
C GLN A 11 26.04 6.51 -13.94
N PRO A 12 26.40 7.63 -13.29
CA PRO A 12 25.91 7.95 -11.98
C PRO A 12 24.42 8.30 -12.04
N LEU A 13 23.66 7.81 -11.06
CA LEU A 13 22.29 8.24 -10.81
C LEU A 13 22.24 8.99 -9.48
N LYS A 14 21.94 10.29 -9.52
CA LYS A 14 21.79 11.13 -8.33
C LYS A 14 20.35 11.61 -8.22
N LEU A 15 19.70 11.30 -7.08
CA LEU A 15 18.30 11.57 -6.84
C LEU A 15 18.15 12.50 -5.63
N ALA A 16 17.54 13.66 -5.83
CA ALA A 16 17.26 14.59 -4.75
C ALA A 16 16.25 13.98 -3.76
N LEU A 17 16.62 13.89 -2.48
CA LEU A 17 15.74 13.47 -1.41
C LEU A 17 14.79 14.61 -1.01
N LYS A 18 13.57 14.27 -0.60
CA LYS A 18 12.58 15.23 -0.08
C LYS A 18 12.96 15.77 1.30
N THR A 19 13.68 14.95 2.08
CA THR A 19 14.16 15.32 3.41
C THR A 19 15.59 14.83 3.60
N THR A 20 16.36 15.59 4.38
CA THR A 20 17.71 15.17 4.77
C THR A 20 17.62 13.94 5.67
N ILE A 21 18.28 12.85 5.28
CA ILE A 21 18.40 11.64 6.11
C ILE A 21 19.70 11.73 6.90
N ARG A 22 19.61 11.53 8.21
CA ARG A 22 20.74 11.52 9.15
C ARG A 22 20.76 10.20 9.89
N HIS A 23 21.92 9.60 9.93
CA HIS A 23 22.24 8.43 10.79
C HIS A 23 23.70 8.53 11.29
N ALA A 24 24.09 7.65 12.19
CA ALA A 24 25.40 7.73 12.86
C ALA A 24 26.59 7.82 11.88
N ALA A 25 26.51 7.15 10.73
CA ALA A 25 27.61 7.09 9.76
C ALA A 25 27.56 8.16 8.66
N ALA A 26 26.40 8.80 8.36
CA ALA A 26 26.28 9.74 7.25
C ALA A 26 25.08 10.69 7.34
N THR A 27 25.20 11.86 6.68
CA THR A 27 24.10 12.78 6.39
C THR A 27 23.93 12.88 4.88
N ARG A 28 22.70 12.64 4.36
CA ARG A 28 22.42 12.59 2.93
C ARG A 28 21.27 13.48 2.55
N ASN A 29 21.47 14.26 1.50
CA ASN A 29 20.43 15.05 0.82
C ASN A 29 20.08 14.48 -0.56
N GLU A 30 20.88 13.54 -1.04
CA GLU A 30 20.73 12.83 -2.31
C GLU A 30 20.89 11.34 -2.12
N GLY A 31 20.14 10.55 -2.90
CA GLY A 31 20.39 9.15 -3.17
C GLY A 31 21.40 9.04 -4.31
N GLU A 32 22.41 8.19 -4.15
CA GLU A 32 23.44 7.94 -5.16
C GLU A 32 23.48 6.47 -5.49
N SER A 33 23.39 6.15 -6.79
CA SER A 33 23.41 4.79 -7.34
C SER A 33 24.25 4.72 -8.60
N VAL A 34 24.79 3.55 -8.89
CA VAL A 34 25.33 3.17 -10.18
C VAL A 34 24.17 2.72 -11.05
N TRP A 35 24.02 3.32 -12.22
CA TRP A 35 23.00 2.97 -13.19
C TRP A 35 23.63 2.33 -14.41
N VAL A 36 23.17 1.11 -14.74
CA VAL A 36 23.71 0.33 -15.86
C VAL A 36 22.59 0.03 -16.87
N GLN A 37 22.96 0.12 -18.16
CA GLN A 37 22.15 -0.38 -19.26
C GLN A 37 22.94 -1.49 -19.96
N ALA A 38 22.27 -2.63 -20.18
CA ALA A 38 22.77 -3.74 -20.97
C ALA A 38 21.98 -3.82 -22.25
N ARG A 39 22.63 -3.68 -23.40
CA ARG A 39 21.96 -3.66 -24.71
C ARG A 39 22.42 -4.79 -25.61
N ARG A 40 21.48 -5.46 -26.25
CA ARG A 40 21.73 -6.40 -27.32
C ARG A 40 20.67 -6.22 -28.42
N GLN A 41 21.12 -5.84 -29.63
CA GLN A 41 20.21 -5.46 -30.72
C GLN A 41 19.25 -4.32 -30.30
N ASN A 42 17.94 -4.61 -30.33
CA ASN A 42 16.88 -3.65 -30.01
C ASN A 42 16.33 -3.81 -28.58
N VAL A 43 16.95 -4.67 -27.77
CA VAL A 43 16.52 -4.91 -26.39
C VAL A 43 17.51 -4.28 -25.43
N THR A 44 16.99 -3.55 -24.45
CA THR A 44 17.79 -2.93 -23.39
C THR A 44 17.25 -3.37 -22.02
N GLY A 45 18.14 -3.88 -21.18
CA GLY A 45 17.90 -4.15 -19.78
C GLY A 45 18.54 -3.08 -18.91
N PHE A 46 18.01 -2.89 -17.71
CA PHE A 46 18.41 -1.86 -16.76
C PHE A 46 18.77 -2.46 -15.41
N GLY A 47 19.78 -1.88 -14.76
CA GLY A 47 20.22 -2.31 -13.45
C GLY A 47 20.67 -1.15 -12.59
N GLU A 48 20.56 -1.34 -11.29
CA GLU A 48 20.91 -0.38 -10.26
C GLU A 48 21.75 -1.04 -9.18
N GLY A 49 22.74 -0.31 -8.66
CA GLY A 49 23.50 -0.68 -7.50
C GLY A 49 23.76 0.53 -6.63
N CYS A 50 23.74 0.34 -5.33
CA CYS A 50 23.78 1.41 -4.34
C CYS A 50 25.07 1.33 -3.50
N PRO A 51 26.21 1.87 -3.97
CA PRO A 51 27.48 1.78 -3.27
C PRO A 51 27.46 2.56 -1.96
N ARG A 52 28.15 2.01 -0.93
CA ARG A 52 28.26 2.61 0.40
C ARG A 52 29.64 2.32 0.95
N ALA A 53 30.56 3.28 0.83
CA ALA A 53 31.96 3.14 1.21
C ALA A 53 32.15 2.70 2.67
N TYR A 54 31.26 3.12 3.56
CA TYR A 54 31.33 2.73 4.98
C TYR A 54 30.81 1.30 5.26
N VAL A 55 30.28 0.60 4.25
CA VAL A 55 29.77 -0.78 4.37
C VAL A 55 30.70 -1.76 3.65
N ALA A 56 30.82 -1.63 2.34
CA ALA A 56 31.52 -2.56 1.47
C ALA A 56 32.84 -2.01 0.93
N GLY A 57 33.12 -0.75 1.18
CA GLY A 57 34.35 -0.08 0.72
C GLY A 57 34.26 0.50 -0.69
N ASP A 58 33.22 0.15 -1.46
CA ASP A 58 32.96 0.72 -2.78
C ASP A 58 32.18 2.05 -2.69
N ASP A 59 32.61 3.04 -3.42
CA ASP A 59 31.91 4.30 -3.62
C ASP A 59 31.40 4.44 -5.06
N LEU A 60 30.70 5.54 -5.35
CA LEU A 60 30.08 5.74 -6.66
C LEU A 60 31.11 5.77 -7.79
N ASP A 61 32.21 6.51 -7.58
CA ASP A 61 33.22 6.74 -8.61
C ASP A 61 34.05 5.46 -8.89
N SER A 62 34.47 4.76 -7.84
CA SER A 62 35.19 3.50 -7.96
C SER A 62 34.33 2.40 -8.58
N SER A 63 33.05 2.36 -8.24
CA SER A 63 32.10 1.42 -8.83
C SER A 63 31.89 1.67 -10.32
N ILE A 64 31.72 2.93 -10.74
CA ILE A 64 31.58 3.29 -12.15
C ILE A 64 32.87 2.96 -12.92
N ALA A 65 34.03 3.33 -12.37
CA ALA A 65 35.33 3.04 -12.99
C ALA A 65 35.51 1.54 -13.20
N TRP A 66 35.19 0.72 -12.19
CA TRP A 66 35.28 -0.73 -12.30
C TRP A 66 34.38 -1.30 -13.41
N VAL A 67 33.14 -0.82 -13.55
CA VAL A 67 32.25 -1.25 -14.63
C VAL A 67 32.81 -0.84 -16.00
N GLN A 68 33.32 0.37 -16.13
CA GLN A 68 33.92 0.86 -17.38
C GLN A 68 35.14 0.04 -17.79
N GLU A 69 36.05 -0.25 -16.88
CA GLU A 69 37.28 -0.99 -17.13
C GLU A 69 37.00 -2.45 -17.53
N ASN A 70 36.00 -3.08 -16.92
CA ASN A 70 35.79 -4.52 -17.12
C ASN A 70 34.73 -4.85 -18.18
N PHE A 71 33.80 -3.93 -18.52
CA PHE A 71 32.64 -4.29 -19.35
C PHE A 71 32.40 -3.38 -20.55
N SER A 72 33.07 -2.23 -20.69
CA SER A 72 32.84 -1.31 -21.84
C SER A 72 33.33 -1.85 -23.19
N SER A 73 34.12 -2.91 -23.21
CA SER A 73 34.70 -3.47 -24.46
C SER A 73 33.81 -4.51 -25.14
N GLY A 74 32.54 -4.68 -24.73
CA GLY A 74 31.61 -5.62 -25.38
C GLY A 74 31.98 -7.10 -25.14
N GLN A 75 32.63 -7.42 -24.03
CA GLN A 75 33.12 -8.79 -23.74
C GLN A 75 32.07 -9.71 -23.08
N LEU A 76 30.93 -9.18 -22.66
CA LEU A 76 29.87 -10.00 -22.08
C LEU A 76 29.03 -10.68 -23.16
N ASN A 77 28.95 -12.00 -23.07
CA ASN A 77 28.25 -12.85 -24.04
C ASN A 77 27.38 -13.90 -23.37
N PHE A 78 26.52 -13.46 -22.44
CA PHE A 78 25.56 -14.37 -21.79
C PHE A 78 24.34 -14.59 -22.70
N GLU A 79 24.14 -15.82 -23.13
CA GLU A 79 22.96 -16.25 -23.86
C GLU A 79 21.95 -16.94 -22.92
N PHE A 80 22.49 -17.58 -21.90
CA PHE A 80 21.72 -18.35 -20.92
C PHE A 80 22.04 -17.93 -19.48
N LEU A 81 21.07 -18.06 -18.62
CA LEU A 81 21.19 -17.77 -17.18
C LEU A 81 22.35 -18.55 -16.51
N ASP A 82 22.59 -19.81 -16.94
CA ASP A 82 23.64 -20.64 -16.35
C ASP A 82 25.04 -20.13 -16.67
N GLU A 83 25.25 -19.48 -17.80
CA GLU A 83 26.53 -18.83 -18.11
C GLU A 83 26.77 -17.64 -17.15
N LEU A 84 25.74 -16.87 -16.86
CA LEU A 84 25.80 -15.77 -15.89
C LEU A 84 26.04 -16.32 -14.46
N ARG A 85 25.34 -17.37 -14.06
CA ARG A 85 25.56 -18.04 -12.77
C ARG A 85 26.99 -18.58 -12.61
N GLN A 86 27.54 -19.14 -13.69
CA GLN A 86 28.91 -19.64 -13.69
C GLN A 86 29.91 -18.48 -13.57
N TRP A 87 29.69 -17.38 -14.27
CA TRP A 87 30.52 -16.20 -14.19
C TRP A 87 30.54 -15.62 -12.76
N VAL A 88 29.40 -15.49 -12.13
CA VAL A 88 29.28 -15.03 -10.72
C VAL A 88 30.11 -15.89 -9.77
N ARG A 89 30.08 -17.20 -9.91
CA ARG A 89 30.89 -18.12 -9.09
C ARG A 89 32.39 -17.97 -9.30
N ILE A 90 32.80 -17.75 -10.53
CA ILE A 90 34.25 -17.61 -10.86
C ILE A 90 34.82 -16.28 -10.33
N HIS A 91 34.02 -15.21 -10.37
CA HIS A 91 34.44 -13.84 -10.02
C HIS A 91 33.98 -13.39 -8.62
N GLU A 92 33.65 -14.31 -7.74
CA GLU A 92 33.11 -14.03 -6.40
C GLU A 92 33.97 -13.01 -5.62
N LYS A 93 35.29 -13.17 -5.62
CA LYS A 93 36.21 -12.26 -4.92
C LYS A 93 36.28 -10.85 -5.49
N GLU A 94 36.02 -10.71 -6.78
CA GLU A 94 35.96 -9.40 -7.44
C GLU A 94 34.63 -8.73 -7.11
N ILE A 95 33.53 -9.51 -7.12
CA ILE A 95 32.21 -9.04 -6.71
C ILE A 95 32.22 -8.58 -5.26
N ASP A 96 32.93 -9.28 -4.36
CA ASP A 96 33.06 -8.87 -2.95
C ASP A 96 33.74 -7.50 -2.77
N ARG A 97 34.56 -7.07 -3.72
CA ARG A 97 35.20 -5.74 -3.69
C ARG A 97 34.28 -4.63 -4.28
N TYR A 98 33.47 -4.98 -5.22
CA TYR A 98 32.57 -4.03 -5.94
C TYR A 98 31.14 -4.56 -6.04
N PRO A 99 30.52 -4.91 -4.90
CA PRO A 99 29.23 -5.60 -4.91
C PRO A 99 28.13 -4.78 -5.55
N SER A 100 28.11 -3.48 -5.31
CA SER A 100 27.07 -2.59 -5.88
C SER A 100 27.27 -2.40 -7.38
N ALA A 101 28.51 -2.33 -7.85
CA ALA A 101 28.83 -2.24 -9.27
C ALA A 101 28.37 -3.48 -10.02
N TRP A 102 28.73 -4.67 -9.48
CA TRP A 102 28.28 -5.93 -10.07
C TRP A 102 26.77 -6.10 -10.00
N CYS A 103 26.14 -5.73 -8.88
CA CYS A 103 24.67 -5.77 -8.76
C CYS A 103 24.02 -5.01 -9.91
N ALA A 104 24.48 -3.80 -10.24
CA ALA A 104 23.95 -3.02 -11.34
C ALA A 104 24.14 -3.73 -12.69
N VAL A 105 25.31 -4.34 -12.96
CA VAL A 105 25.58 -5.09 -14.18
C VAL A 105 24.71 -6.36 -14.24
N GLU A 106 24.67 -7.15 -13.18
CA GLU A 106 23.88 -8.39 -13.13
C GLU A 106 22.39 -8.11 -13.33
N MET A 107 21.85 -7.11 -12.65
CA MET A 107 20.44 -6.73 -12.82
C MET A 107 20.14 -6.31 -14.26
N ALA A 108 21.01 -5.51 -14.89
CA ALA A 108 20.83 -5.09 -16.28
C ALA A 108 20.86 -6.28 -17.23
N VAL A 109 21.74 -7.25 -17.01
CA VAL A 109 21.83 -8.49 -17.81
C VAL A 109 20.61 -9.39 -17.59
N LEU A 110 20.17 -9.57 -16.33
CA LEU A 110 18.97 -10.35 -16.03
C LEU A 110 17.72 -9.73 -16.67
N ASP A 111 17.59 -8.41 -16.61
CA ASP A 111 16.50 -7.67 -17.22
C ASP A 111 16.53 -7.83 -18.75
N LEU A 112 17.72 -7.73 -19.38
CA LEU A 112 17.91 -7.97 -20.81
C LEU A 112 17.47 -9.39 -21.20
N LEU A 113 18.00 -10.42 -20.53
CA LEU A 113 17.70 -11.82 -20.85
C LEU A 113 16.21 -12.16 -20.66
N ALA A 114 15.59 -11.62 -19.62
CA ALA A 114 14.18 -11.81 -19.35
C ALA A 114 13.30 -11.12 -20.42
N ARG A 115 13.68 -9.89 -20.85
CA ARG A 115 12.99 -9.17 -21.94
C ARG A 115 13.11 -9.90 -23.27
N GLU A 116 14.26 -10.44 -23.60
CA GLU A 116 14.46 -11.24 -24.82
C GLU A 116 13.59 -12.51 -24.82
N LYS A 117 13.46 -13.15 -23.66
CA LYS A 117 12.60 -14.33 -23.46
C LYS A 117 11.13 -13.99 -23.23
N LYS A 118 10.79 -12.71 -23.12
CA LYS A 118 9.43 -12.21 -22.82
C LYS A 118 8.86 -12.80 -21.54
N CYS A 119 9.67 -12.95 -20.51
CA CYS A 119 9.28 -13.43 -19.19
C CYS A 119 9.72 -12.44 -18.09
N ALA A 120 9.18 -12.59 -16.88
CA ALA A 120 9.65 -11.82 -15.73
C ALA A 120 11.00 -12.37 -15.22
N VAL A 121 11.75 -11.57 -14.46
CA VAL A 121 13.05 -12.00 -13.92
C VAL A 121 12.89 -13.16 -12.93
N GLU A 122 11.83 -13.15 -12.12
CA GLU A 122 11.51 -14.27 -11.23
C GLU A 122 11.28 -15.58 -12.00
N ASP A 123 10.58 -15.54 -13.14
CA ASP A 123 10.36 -16.73 -13.98
C ASP A 123 11.70 -17.21 -14.58
N LEU A 124 12.55 -16.27 -15.02
CA LEU A 124 13.88 -16.58 -15.50
C LEU A 124 14.74 -17.24 -14.44
N LEU A 125 14.67 -16.77 -13.21
CA LEU A 125 15.44 -17.29 -12.06
C LEU A 125 14.84 -18.56 -11.45
N GLY A 126 13.61 -18.93 -11.79
CA GLY A 126 12.87 -20.05 -11.22
C GLY A 126 12.37 -19.78 -9.80
N VAL A 127 12.13 -18.50 -9.46
CA VAL A 127 11.57 -18.09 -8.17
C VAL A 127 10.04 -18.06 -8.28
N ASP A 128 9.36 -18.83 -7.42
CA ASP A 128 7.91 -18.70 -7.29
C ASP A 128 7.56 -17.35 -6.65
N ALA A 129 7.08 -16.44 -7.47
CA ALA A 129 6.57 -15.13 -7.03
C ALA A 129 5.22 -15.24 -6.29
N GLY A 130 4.96 -16.41 -5.67
CA GLY A 130 3.72 -16.72 -4.98
C GLY A 130 3.15 -15.55 -4.18
N ARG A 131 1.82 -15.50 -4.07
CA ARG A 131 0.91 -14.45 -3.56
C ARG A 131 1.20 -13.91 -2.13
N ARG A 132 2.45 -13.84 -1.67
CA ARG A 132 2.76 -13.30 -0.35
C ARG A 132 2.92 -11.79 -0.43
N LEU A 133 2.00 -11.10 0.22
CA LEU A 133 2.13 -9.68 0.50
C LEU A 133 3.28 -9.49 1.49
N GLY A 134 4.41 -8.96 1.01
CA GLY A 134 5.47 -8.50 1.90
C GLY A 134 4.98 -7.25 2.65
N ARG A 135 5.17 -7.23 3.96
CA ARG A 135 4.91 -6.02 4.77
C ARG A 135 6.20 -5.25 4.94
N TYR A 136 6.15 -3.99 4.57
CA TYR A 136 7.25 -3.05 4.80
C TYR A 136 7.19 -2.49 6.22
N THR A 137 8.35 -2.31 6.80
CA THR A 137 8.55 -1.74 8.13
C THR A 137 8.45 -0.22 8.09
N ALA A 138 7.81 0.37 9.09
CA ALA A 138 7.90 1.79 9.37
C ALA A 138 9.26 2.12 9.98
N VAL A 139 10.14 2.77 9.21
CA VAL A 139 11.47 3.19 9.68
C VAL A 139 11.39 4.58 10.26
N LEU A 140 11.71 4.69 11.55
CA LEU A 140 11.66 5.92 12.34
C LEU A 140 13.08 6.42 12.62
N GLY A 141 13.47 7.50 11.97
CA GLY A 141 14.78 8.13 12.12
C GLY A 141 14.92 8.92 13.44
N ASP A 142 16.15 9.34 13.76
CA ASP A 142 16.39 10.27 14.85
C ASP A 142 15.97 11.68 14.45
N SER A 143 14.92 12.20 15.08
CA SER A 143 14.34 13.51 14.81
C SER A 143 13.87 14.17 16.11
N LYS A 144 13.42 15.43 16.02
CA LYS A 144 12.83 16.12 17.17
C LYS A 144 11.54 15.39 17.61
N THR A 145 11.28 15.38 18.91
CA THR A 145 10.15 14.64 19.53
C THR A 145 8.82 14.85 18.81
N TRP A 146 8.48 16.09 18.46
CA TRP A 146 7.22 16.38 17.76
C TRP A 146 7.17 15.84 16.32
N GLN A 147 8.31 15.83 15.61
CA GLN A 147 8.41 15.25 14.26
C GLN A 147 8.32 13.72 14.33
N PHE A 148 8.97 13.12 15.33
CA PHE A 148 8.89 11.70 15.59
C PHE A 148 7.44 11.28 15.89
N ALA A 149 6.77 11.98 16.83
CA ALA A 149 5.38 11.71 17.17
C ALA A 149 4.44 11.82 15.96
N SER A 150 4.60 12.89 15.14
CA SER A 150 3.80 13.06 13.92
C SER A 150 4.04 11.95 12.91
N LEU A 151 5.27 11.46 12.76
CA LEU A 151 5.58 10.37 11.84
C LEU A 151 5.04 9.04 12.34
N VAL A 152 5.14 8.76 13.64
CA VAL A 152 4.52 7.57 14.28
C VAL A 152 3.02 7.59 14.05
N ASP A 153 2.35 8.71 14.34
CA ASP A 153 0.91 8.88 14.13
C ASP A 153 0.52 8.58 12.67
N GLN A 154 1.24 9.14 11.71
CA GLN A 154 1.00 8.87 10.29
C GLN A 154 1.12 7.38 9.93
N TYR A 155 2.12 6.66 10.47
CA TYR A 155 2.27 5.23 10.23
C TYR A 155 1.18 4.41 10.93
N LEU A 156 0.78 4.77 12.16
CA LEU A 156 -0.29 4.09 12.89
C LEU A 156 -1.65 4.28 12.20
N VAL A 157 -1.96 5.50 11.74
CA VAL A 157 -3.15 5.79 10.91
C VAL A 157 -3.17 4.92 9.64
N ARG A 158 -2.00 4.66 9.05
CA ARG A 158 -1.86 3.78 7.89
C ARG A 158 -1.84 2.30 8.23
N GLY A 159 -2.04 1.92 9.50
CA GLY A 159 -2.15 0.53 9.95
C GLY A 159 -0.83 -0.22 10.08
N PHE A 160 0.30 0.49 10.18
CA PHE A 160 1.59 -0.17 10.42
C PHE A 160 1.65 -0.78 11.82
N THR A 161 2.24 -1.96 11.91
CA THR A 161 2.45 -2.72 13.16
C THR A 161 3.87 -3.24 13.31
N ASP A 162 4.77 -2.90 12.40
CA ASP A 162 6.19 -3.27 12.44
C ASP A 162 7.04 -2.01 12.34
N PHE A 163 7.85 -1.73 13.35
CA PHE A 163 8.60 -0.51 13.49
C PHE A 163 10.09 -0.78 13.70
N LYS A 164 10.92 0.03 13.03
CA LYS A 164 12.37 0.11 13.27
C LYS A 164 12.71 1.52 13.74
N ILE A 165 13.28 1.65 14.94
CA ILE A 165 13.66 2.93 15.54
C ILE A 165 15.16 3.07 15.48
N LYS A 166 15.66 4.14 14.85
CA LYS A 166 17.07 4.49 14.89
C LYS A 166 17.44 5.14 16.21
N LEU A 167 18.44 4.57 16.85
CA LEU A 167 18.99 5.07 18.09
C LEU A 167 20.02 6.19 17.83
N ASN A 168 20.20 7.05 18.84
CA ASN A 168 21.32 7.99 18.86
C ASN A 168 22.28 7.77 20.02
N GLY A 169 22.01 6.81 20.89
CA GLY A 169 22.87 6.43 22.01
C GLY A 169 22.68 7.28 23.28
N ASN A 170 21.70 8.18 23.32
CA ASN A 170 21.34 8.93 24.53
C ASN A 170 19.99 8.42 25.07
N PRO A 171 19.96 7.80 26.28
CA PRO A 171 18.73 7.29 26.86
C PRO A 171 17.64 8.35 27.03
N GLU A 172 18.00 9.60 27.36
CA GLU A 172 17.03 10.70 27.54
C GLU A 172 16.31 11.06 26.23
N ARG A 173 16.88 10.68 25.10
CA ARG A 173 16.26 10.90 23.77
C ARG A 173 15.60 9.64 23.22
N ASP A 174 16.17 8.47 23.50
CA ASP A 174 15.72 7.23 22.89
C ASP A 174 14.58 6.58 23.68
N LEU A 175 14.56 6.68 25.03
CA LEU A 175 13.43 6.22 25.85
C LEU A 175 12.11 6.90 25.46
N PRO A 176 12.03 8.23 25.33
CA PRO A 176 10.79 8.89 24.92
C PRO A 176 10.27 8.46 23.53
N LYS A 177 11.12 7.95 22.64
CA LYS A 177 10.67 7.40 21.35
C LYS A 177 9.85 6.12 21.53
N LEU A 178 10.28 5.25 22.43
CA LEU A 178 9.54 4.03 22.78
C LEU A 178 8.25 4.36 23.53
N ASP A 179 8.31 5.27 24.50
CA ASP A 179 7.14 5.72 25.26
C ASP A 179 6.06 6.34 24.36
N LEU A 180 6.48 7.17 23.41
CA LEU A 180 5.57 7.77 22.42
C LEU A 180 4.94 6.73 21.50
N LEU A 181 5.73 5.76 21.00
CA LEU A 181 5.20 4.71 20.16
C LEU A 181 4.17 3.86 20.90
N GLU A 182 4.43 3.52 22.16
CA GLU A 182 3.50 2.77 23.01
C GLU A 182 2.23 3.56 23.30
N ALA A 183 2.36 4.84 23.70
CA ALA A 183 1.23 5.72 23.97
C ALA A 183 0.33 5.92 22.75
N LEU A 184 0.93 6.29 21.62
CA LEU A 184 0.18 6.50 20.37
C LEU A 184 -0.43 5.20 19.84
N SER A 185 0.27 4.06 19.99
CA SER A 185 -0.30 2.75 19.62
C SER A 185 -1.53 2.41 20.45
N ALA A 186 -1.52 2.75 21.75
CA ALA A 186 -2.69 2.58 22.62
C ALA A 186 -3.84 3.52 22.21
N GLU A 187 -3.56 4.78 21.88
CA GLU A 187 -4.55 5.74 21.36
C GLU A 187 -5.21 5.27 20.05
N HIS A 188 -4.42 4.66 19.17
CA HIS A 188 -4.91 4.05 17.93
C HIS A 188 -5.48 2.64 18.09
N HIS A 189 -5.58 2.14 19.33
CA HIS A 189 -6.09 0.80 19.66
C HIS A 189 -5.35 -0.33 18.91
N ILE A 190 -4.06 -0.19 18.69
CA ILE A 190 -3.21 -1.23 18.10
C ILE A 190 -2.92 -2.28 19.17
N ALA A 191 -3.56 -3.44 19.08
CA ALA A 191 -3.48 -4.49 20.07
C ALA A 191 -2.09 -5.14 20.19
N SER A 192 -1.34 -5.14 19.09
CA SER A 192 0.03 -5.66 19.05
C SER A 192 0.85 -5.01 17.94
N PHE A 193 2.08 -4.71 18.25
CA PHE A 193 3.07 -4.23 17.28
C PHE A 193 4.45 -4.79 17.63
N ARG A 194 5.36 -4.76 16.68
CA ARG A 194 6.72 -5.23 16.86
C ARG A 194 7.69 -4.06 16.70
N VAL A 195 8.69 -4.02 17.58
CA VAL A 195 9.73 -3.00 17.55
C VAL A 195 11.09 -3.67 17.46
N ARG A 196 11.95 -3.16 16.58
CA ARG A 196 13.37 -3.40 16.59
C ARG A 196 14.13 -2.07 16.60
N LEU A 197 15.30 -2.09 17.21
CA LEU A 197 16.15 -0.92 17.34
C LEU A 197 17.35 -1.04 16.40
N ASP A 198 17.76 0.08 15.81
CA ASP A 198 18.91 0.13 14.91
C ASP A 198 19.98 1.05 15.54
N ALA A 199 21.06 0.44 15.99
CA ALA A 199 22.16 1.12 16.66
C ALA A 199 23.24 1.63 15.69
N ASN A 200 23.30 1.12 14.44
CA ASN A 200 24.31 1.51 13.46
C ASN A 200 25.73 1.57 14.06
N ASN A 201 26.12 0.54 14.79
CA ASN A 201 27.44 0.37 15.44
C ASN A 201 27.82 1.45 16.46
N LEU A 202 26.85 2.03 17.17
CA LEU A 202 27.07 3.09 18.17
C LEU A 202 28.09 2.73 19.23
N TRP A 203 28.15 1.46 19.64
CA TRP A 203 29.06 0.97 20.70
C TRP A 203 30.21 0.14 20.13
N ASN A 204 30.80 0.61 19.05
CA ASN A 204 32.01 0.01 18.47
C ASN A 204 33.11 -0.20 19.53
N GLY A 205 33.49 -1.45 19.79
CA GLY A 205 34.51 -1.83 20.82
C GLY A 205 34.07 -1.57 22.27
N ARG A 206 32.75 -1.37 22.56
CA ARG A 206 32.23 -1.04 23.89
C ARG A 206 31.03 -1.89 24.26
N CYS A 207 31.14 -3.20 24.18
CA CYS A 207 30.06 -4.15 24.37
C CYS A 207 29.35 -4.02 25.72
N ASP A 208 30.10 -3.73 26.82
CA ASP A 208 29.52 -3.53 28.14
C ASP A 208 28.53 -2.33 28.17
N GLU A 209 28.91 -1.24 27.50
CA GLU A 209 28.03 -0.07 27.38
C GLU A 209 26.79 -0.41 26.55
N ALA A 210 26.92 -1.15 25.44
CA ALA A 210 25.79 -1.60 24.63
C ALA A 210 24.79 -2.44 25.43
N ILE A 211 25.31 -3.40 26.23
CA ILE A 211 24.50 -4.27 27.08
C ILE A 211 23.78 -3.45 28.15
N ALA A 212 24.50 -2.56 28.85
CA ALA A 212 23.90 -1.69 29.88
C ALA A 212 22.83 -0.78 29.26
N TYR A 213 23.11 -0.24 28.08
CA TYR A 213 22.15 0.60 27.36
C TYR A 213 20.90 -0.15 26.94
N ALA A 214 21.01 -1.32 26.33
CA ALA A 214 19.86 -2.13 25.95
C ALA A 214 18.97 -2.47 27.16
N ARG A 215 19.60 -2.80 28.29
CA ARG A 215 18.87 -3.03 29.56
C ARG A 215 18.17 -1.78 30.07
N SER A 216 18.76 -0.60 29.94
CA SER A 216 18.15 0.67 30.37
C SER A 216 16.92 1.06 29.56
N LEU A 217 16.84 0.64 28.27
CA LEU A 217 15.67 0.84 27.42
C LEU A 217 14.53 -0.16 27.72
N GLY A 218 14.78 -1.23 28.47
CA GLY A 218 13.82 -2.29 28.77
C GLY A 218 13.74 -3.33 27.66
N VAL A 219 14.55 -4.38 27.76
CA VAL A 219 14.71 -5.44 26.73
C VAL A 219 13.43 -6.18 26.32
N LEU A 220 12.35 -6.04 27.09
CA LEU A 220 11.04 -6.62 26.75
C LEU A 220 10.21 -5.73 25.79
N ARG A 221 10.61 -4.49 25.56
CA ARG A 221 9.89 -3.52 24.72
C ARG A 221 10.22 -3.67 23.23
N PHE A 222 11.29 -4.39 22.90
CA PHE A 222 11.72 -4.65 21.53
C PHE A 222 12.32 -6.06 21.41
N PHE A 223 12.23 -6.67 20.24
CA PHE A 223 12.63 -8.07 20.09
C PHE A 223 14.04 -8.25 19.53
N ALA A 224 14.63 -7.22 18.93
CA ALA A 224 15.94 -7.28 18.30
C ALA A 224 16.65 -5.92 18.28
N MET A 225 17.99 -5.96 18.23
CA MET A 225 18.83 -4.80 17.99
C MET A 225 19.75 -5.06 16.80
N GLU A 226 19.78 -4.10 15.87
CA GLU A 226 20.57 -4.14 14.65
C GLU A 226 21.93 -3.49 14.91
N GLU A 227 23.00 -4.19 14.58
CA GLU A 227 24.40 -3.77 14.68
C GLU A 227 24.73 -2.96 15.96
N PRO A 228 24.61 -3.56 17.15
CA PRO A 228 24.86 -2.84 18.40
C PRO A 228 26.31 -2.46 18.62
N VAL A 229 27.26 -3.32 18.18
CA VAL A 229 28.68 -3.22 18.45
C VAL A 229 29.50 -3.20 17.14
N GLN A 230 30.77 -3.49 17.19
CA GLN A 230 31.66 -3.46 16.02
C GLN A 230 31.23 -4.47 14.95
N VAL A 231 31.17 -4.01 13.72
CA VAL A 231 30.87 -4.81 12.53
C VAL A 231 31.80 -6.03 12.46
N LYS A 232 31.19 -7.22 12.24
CA LYS A 232 31.92 -8.51 12.11
C LYS A 232 32.70 -8.95 13.34
N ASP A 233 32.58 -8.29 14.48
CA ASP A 233 33.13 -8.80 15.75
C ASP A 233 32.16 -9.86 16.32
N VAL A 234 32.37 -11.11 15.88
CA VAL A 234 31.56 -12.25 16.29
C VAL A 234 31.54 -12.44 17.82
N GLY A 235 32.67 -12.14 18.50
CA GLY A 235 32.81 -12.28 19.96
C GLY A 235 31.91 -11.29 20.69
N GLU A 236 32.01 -10.01 20.38
CA GLU A 236 31.19 -8.96 20.99
C GLU A 236 29.70 -9.11 20.63
N ILE A 237 29.40 -9.41 19.37
CA ILE A 237 28.00 -9.63 18.88
C ILE A 237 27.35 -10.81 19.61
N SER A 238 28.08 -11.94 19.76
CA SER A 238 27.60 -13.13 20.48
C SER A 238 27.42 -12.85 21.97
N ARG A 239 28.34 -12.12 22.57
CA ARG A 239 28.26 -11.70 23.97
C ARG A 239 27.04 -10.82 24.21
N PHE A 240 26.83 -9.81 23.36
CA PHE A 240 25.67 -8.95 23.44
C PHE A 240 24.35 -9.76 23.33
N ALA A 241 24.24 -10.65 22.33
CA ALA A 241 23.07 -11.48 22.13
C ALA A 241 22.75 -12.39 23.32
N THR A 242 23.78 -13.00 23.91
CA THR A 242 23.65 -13.93 25.05
C THR A 242 23.32 -13.21 26.35
N GLU A 243 23.99 -12.10 26.65
CA GLU A 243 23.80 -11.37 27.91
C GLU A 243 22.52 -10.54 27.96
N THR A 244 22.01 -10.08 26.80
CA THR A 244 20.73 -9.35 26.73
C THR A 244 19.53 -10.26 26.47
N GLY A 245 19.74 -11.45 25.88
CA GLY A 245 18.68 -12.33 25.41
C GLY A 245 17.99 -11.85 24.13
N LEU A 246 18.44 -10.74 23.54
CA LEU A 246 17.90 -10.16 22.32
C LEU A 246 18.38 -10.91 21.08
N CYS A 247 17.57 -10.89 20.00
CA CYS A 247 18.09 -11.21 18.69
C CYS A 247 18.99 -10.08 18.19
N VAL A 248 20.11 -10.40 17.55
CA VAL A 248 20.92 -9.40 16.85
C VAL A 248 20.67 -9.48 15.36
N ILE A 249 20.34 -8.33 14.75
CA ILE A 249 20.18 -8.20 13.31
C ILE A 249 21.55 -7.86 12.74
N LEU A 250 22.00 -8.72 11.81
CA LEU A 250 23.27 -8.57 11.10
C LEU A 250 22.99 -7.82 9.79
N ASP A 251 23.39 -6.57 9.72
CA ASP A 251 23.31 -5.70 8.53
C ASP A 251 24.68 -5.60 7.88
N GLU A 252 25.52 -4.71 8.30
CA GLU A 252 26.90 -4.57 7.77
C GLU A 252 27.79 -5.77 8.10
N SER A 253 27.46 -6.52 9.13
CA SER A 253 28.17 -7.75 9.51
C SER A 253 27.87 -8.95 8.59
N LEU A 254 26.92 -8.83 7.66
CA LEU A 254 26.51 -9.89 6.73
C LEU A 254 26.47 -9.40 5.29
N CYS A 255 27.63 -9.44 4.63
CA CYS A 255 27.77 -9.05 3.21
C CYS A 255 27.97 -10.25 2.28
N THR A 256 28.56 -11.33 2.80
CA THR A 256 28.96 -12.52 2.04
C THR A 256 28.50 -13.81 2.71
N GLU A 257 28.56 -14.93 1.99
CA GLU A 257 28.31 -16.26 2.57
C GLU A 257 29.41 -16.63 3.62
N ALA A 258 30.63 -16.17 3.43
CA ALA A 258 31.70 -16.36 4.40
C ALA A 258 31.38 -15.67 5.74
N ASP A 259 30.84 -14.45 5.71
CA ASP A 259 30.38 -13.77 6.93
C ASP A 259 29.29 -14.60 7.63
N LEU A 260 28.29 -15.11 6.88
CA LEU A 260 27.23 -15.95 7.44
C LEU A 260 27.79 -17.18 8.17
N LEU A 261 28.79 -17.86 7.57
CA LEU A 261 29.36 -19.06 8.13
C LEU A 261 30.14 -18.78 9.44
N THR A 262 30.67 -17.57 9.64
CA THR A 262 31.34 -17.20 10.90
C THR A 262 30.37 -17.15 12.08
N PHE A 263 29.10 -16.74 11.85
CA PHE A 263 28.05 -16.69 12.86
C PHE A 263 27.33 -18.02 13.07
N ARG A 264 27.49 -19.00 12.19
CA ARG A 264 26.77 -20.28 12.25
C ARG A 264 26.98 -21.04 13.57
N SER A 265 28.17 -20.99 14.11
CA SER A 265 28.55 -21.68 15.34
C SER A 265 28.63 -20.74 16.56
N ALA A 266 28.37 -19.45 16.37
CA ALA A 266 28.44 -18.46 17.42
C ALA A 266 27.19 -18.53 18.33
N PRO A 267 27.37 -18.45 19.67
CA PRO A 267 26.20 -18.41 20.56
C PRO A 267 25.39 -17.15 20.34
N GLY A 268 24.06 -17.29 20.39
CA GLY A 268 23.14 -16.18 20.21
C GLY A 268 22.00 -16.51 19.27
N ARG A 269 21.13 -15.53 19.06
CA ARG A 269 20.03 -15.58 18.08
C ARG A 269 20.24 -14.47 17.08
N TYR A 270 20.30 -14.82 15.81
CA TYR A 270 20.60 -13.88 14.74
C TYR A 270 19.47 -13.78 13.74
N ILE A 271 19.35 -12.61 13.14
CA ILE A 271 18.45 -12.31 12.05
C ILE A 271 19.30 -11.71 10.92
N ALA A 272 19.18 -12.25 9.73
CA ALA A 272 19.93 -11.77 8.58
C ALA A 272 19.20 -10.59 7.91
N ASN A 273 19.83 -9.42 7.82
CA ASN A 273 19.35 -8.31 7.02
C ASN A 273 20.09 -8.33 5.66
N ILE A 274 19.37 -8.68 4.61
CA ILE A 274 19.93 -8.87 3.26
C ILE A 274 19.53 -7.69 2.38
N LYS A 275 20.53 -7.09 1.73
CA LYS A 275 20.33 -6.02 0.73
C LYS A 275 20.91 -6.46 -0.60
N VAL A 276 20.09 -6.53 -1.65
CA VAL A 276 20.47 -7.07 -2.96
C VAL A 276 21.74 -6.41 -3.51
N SER A 277 21.83 -5.08 -3.41
CA SER A 277 23.01 -4.33 -3.86
C SER A 277 24.27 -4.66 -3.06
N ARG A 278 24.15 -4.81 -1.74
CA ARG A 278 25.31 -5.10 -0.87
C ARG A 278 25.84 -6.51 -1.03
N VAL A 279 24.97 -7.47 -1.30
CA VAL A 279 25.36 -8.88 -1.52
C VAL A 279 25.98 -9.08 -2.91
N GLY A 280 25.81 -8.13 -3.81
CA GLY A 280 26.33 -8.23 -5.18
C GLY A 280 25.38 -8.96 -6.11
N GLY A 281 24.09 -8.54 -6.15
CA GLY A 281 23.10 -8.98 -7.12
C GLY A 281 22.15 -10.08 -6.62
N LEU A 282 21.18 -10.41 -7.46
CA LEU A 282 20.09 -11.36 -7.13
C LEU A 282 20.58 -12.81 -7.06
N ILE A 283 21.47 -13.24 -7.96
CA ILE A 283 21.93 -14.63 -7.99
C ILE A 283 22.58 -15.01 -6.66
N ARG A 284 23.47 -14.16 -6.15
CA ARG A 284 24.11 -14.37 -4.84
C ARG A 284 23.11 -14.23 -3.70
N THR A 285 22.20 -13.26 -3.79
CA THR A 285 21.15 -13.05 -2.79
C THR A 285 20.27 -14.30 -2.64
N LEU A 286 19.84 -14.92 -3.73
CA LEU A 286 19.03 -16.12 -3.69
C LEU A 286 19.78 -17.32 -3.07
N GLY A 287 21.05 -17.49 -3.40
CA GLY A 287 21.92 -18.52 -2.78
C GLY A 287 22.08 -18.32 -1.28
N LEU A 288 22.32 -17.07 -0.85
CA LEU A 288 22.45 -16.71 0.55
C LEU A 288 21.14 -16.96 1.32
N ILE A 289 20.01 -16.58 0.75
CA ILE A 289 18.66 -16.84 1.32
C ILE A 289 18.45 -18.34 1.51
N GLU A 290 18.79 -19.15 0.54
CA GLU A 290 18.66 -20.62 0.63
C GLU A 290 19.49 -21.17 1.79
N THR A 291 20.74 -20.72 1.95
CA THR A 291 21.63 -21.12 3.04
C THR A 291 21.07 -20.70 4.40
N ILE A 292 20.58 -19.45 4.53
CA ILE A 292 20.00 -18.92 5.77
C ILE A 292 18.73 -19.69 6.16
N ARG A 293 17.87 -20.02 5.18
CA ARG A 293 16.67 -20.83 5.42
C ARG A 293 17.00 -22.23 5.95
N LYS A 294 18.06 -22.85 5.42
CA LYS A 294 18.54 -24.16 5.92
C LYS A 294 19.08 -24.08 7.35
N MET A 295 19.56 -22.91 7.77
CA MET A 295 20.00 -22.63 9.15
C MET A 295 18.82 -22.35 10.11
N GLY A 296 17.61 -22.15 9.60
CA GLY A 296 16.42 -21.82 10.38
C GLY A 296 16.39 -20.38 10.90
N TRP A 297 17.17 -19.47 10.31
CA TRP A 297 17.19 -18.07 10.72
C TRP A 297 16.08 -17.26 10.04
N TRP A 298 15.69 -16.19 10.71
CA TRP A 298 14.83 -15.17 10.15
C TRP A 298 15.59 -14.25 9.20
N ILE A 299 14.89 -13.75 8.19
CA ILE A 299 15.41 -12.90 7.13
C ILE A 299 14.65 -11.58 7.11
N ILE A 300 15.36 -10.48 7.05
CA ILE A 300 14.87 -9.16 6.67
C ILE A 300 15.44 -8.87 5.28
N ILE A 301 14.60 -8.43 4.36
CA ILE A 301 15.05 -7.86 3.09
C ILE A 301 15.12 -6.36 3.28
N GLY A 302 16.32 -5.86 3.42
CA GLY A 302 16.63 -4.45 3.64
C GLY A 302 16.84 -3.65 2.36
N CYS A 303 17.04 -2.35 2.51
CA CYS A 303 17.33 -1.43 1.43
C CYS A 303 18.43 -0.44 1.80
N HIS A 304 18.97 0.26 0.80
CA HIS A 304 19.78 1.45 1.03
C HIS A 304 18.92 2.73 0.83
N VAL A 305 19.25 3.78 1.56
CA VAL A 305 18.58 5.09 1.40
C VAL A 305 18.79 5.62 -0.02
N GLY A 306 17.71 5.92 -0.72
CA GLY A 306 17.74 6.47 -2.08
C GLY A 306 17.73 5.43 -3.21
N GLU A 307 17.55 4.14 -2.91
CA GLU A 307 17.25 3.13 -3.93
C GLU A 307 15.99 3.49 -4.70
N THR A 308 15.99 3.17 -6.01
CA THR A 308 14.81 3.34 -6.86
C THR A 308 13.88 2.12 -6.79
N SER A 309 12.76 2.23 -7.46
CA SER A 309 11.82 1.12 -7.65
C SER A 309 12.44 -0.09 -8.35
N LEU A 310 13.55 0.09 -9.06
CA LEU A 310 14.26 -1.02 -9.71
C LEU A 310 14.89 -1.96 -8.67
N LEU A 311 15.62 -1.44 -7.68
CA LEU A 311 16.13 -2.25 -6.56
C LEU A 311 15.00 -2.75 -5.64
N THR A 312 13.97 -1.93 -5.41
CA THR A 312 12.75 -2.39 -4.72
C THR A 312 12.17 -3.62 -5.42
N ARG A 313 12.09 -3.63 -6.76
CA ARG A 313 11.57 -4.76 -7.55
C ARG A 313 12.46 -6.00 -7.42
N ALA A 314 13.77 -5.83 -7.42
CA ALA A 314 14.72 -6.93 -7.15
C ALA A 314 14.57 -7.48 -5.71
N ALA A 315 14.40 -6.59 -4.72
CA ALA A 315 14.14 -6.98 -3.33
C ALA A 315 12.86 -7.81 -3.17
N LEU A 316 11.84 -7.58 -4.00
CA LEU A 316 10.61 -8.39 -4.00
C LEU A 316 10.85 -9.81 -4.51
N VAL A 317 11.72 -10.00 -5.51
CA VAL A 317 12.14 -11.35 -5.94
C VAL A 317 12.86 -12.07 -4.80
N ALA A 318 13.76 -11.38 -4.10
CA ALA A 318 14.44 -11.91 -2.93
C ALA A 318 13.45 -12.26 -1.80
N SER A 319 12.48 -11.41 -1.51
CA SER A 319 11.44 -11.63 -0.49
C SER A 319 10.59 -12.85 -0.79
N SER A 320 10.23 -13.06 -2.06
CA SER A 320 9.48 -14.25 -2.49
C SER A 320 10.28 -15.53 -2.23
N SER A 321 11.58 -15.52 -2.47
CA SER A 321 12.47 -16.65 -2.20
C SER A 321 12.65 -16.91 -0.70
N ALA A 322 12.63 -15.89 0.14
CA ALA A 322 12.75 -16.04 1.60
C ALA A 322 11.58 -16.81 2.22
N GLY A 323 10.41 -16.75 1.61
CA GLY A 323 9.25 -17.56 2.01
C GLY A 323 8.83 -17.34 3.47
N GLU A 324 8.69 -18.43 4.24
CA GLU A 324 8.29 -18.38 5.67
C GLU A 324 9.36 -17.80 6.59
N SER A 325 10.61 -17.82 6.16
CA SER A 325 11.70 -17.19 6.91
C SER A 325 11.70 -15.67 6.82
N LEU A 326 10.88 -15.06 5.94
CA LEU A 326 10.78 -13.62 5.83
C LEU A 326 10.11 -13.02 7.06
N LEU A 327 10.87 -12.26 7.84
CA LEU A 327 10.40 -11.56 9.03
C LEU A 327 9.83 -10.18 8.69
N ALA A 328 10.53 -9.41 7.86
CA ALA A 328 10.19 -8.04 7.51
C ALA A 328 10.83 -7.61 6.18
N GLN A 329 10.33 -6.51 5.62
CA GLN A 329 10.92 -5.82 4.48
C GLN A 329 11.16 -4.34 4.80
N GLU A 330 12.20 -3.76 4.23
CA GLU A 330 12.48 -2.33 4.31
C GLU A 330 12.61 -1.76 2.90
N GLY A 331 12.30 -0.48 2.71
CA GLY A 331 12.33 0.15 1.39
C GLY A 331 10.96 0.48 0.84
N ALA A 332 10.82 0.43 -0.47
CA ALA A 332 9.61 0.82 -1.20
C ALA A 332 9.11 2.22 -0.82
N PHE A 333 10.04 3.14 -0.68
CA PHE A 333 9.69 4.52 -0.28
C PHE A 333 9.10 5.32 -1.44
N GLY A 334 9.50 5.01 -2.70
CA GLY A 334 9.05 5.73 -3.87
C GLY A 334 9.10 7.25 -3.67
N ASP A 335 7.99 7.92 -3.97
CA ASP A 335 7.85 9.37 -3.81
C ASP A 335 7.73 9.86 -2.35
N TYR A 336 7.76 8.99 -1.36
CA TYR A 336 7.91 9.43 0.05
C TYR A 336 9.32 9.95 0.33
N LEU A 337 10.32 9.38 -0.33
CA LEU A 337 11.72 9.71 -0.08
C LEU A 337 12.36 10.53 -1.20
N VAL A 338 12.17 10.15 -2.45
CA VAL A 338 12.76 10.82 -3.61
C VAL A 338 11.73 11.73 -4.31
N LYS A 339 12.22 12.82 -4.93
CA LYS A 339 11.33 13.73 -5.67
C LYS A 339 10.89 13.12 -6.99
N ARG A 340 11.78 12.38 -7.63
CA ARG A 340 11.58 11.74 -8.92
C ARG A 340 12.60 10.61 -9.07
N GLU A 341 12.21 9.52 -9.73
CA GLU A 341 13.10 8.43 -10.10
C GLU A 341 12.92 8.05 -11.57
N PRO A 342 13.89 7.34 -12.19
CA PRO A 342 13.81 6.98 -13.60
C PRO A 342 12.84 5.83 -13.87
N ALA A 343 12.37 5.11 -12.86
CA ALA A 343 11.47 3.97 -13.00
C ALA A 343 10.00 4.34 -12.77
N GLU A 344 9.11 3.79 -13.58
CA GLU A 344 7.65 3.91 -13.43
C GLU A 344 6.99 2.53 -13.54
N PRO A 345 5.98 2.25 -12.69
CA PRO A 345 5.51 3.09 -11.59
C PRO A 345 6.51 3.14 -10.44
N MET A 346 6.49 4.23 -9.67
CA MET A 346 7.25 4.29 -8.42
C MET A 346 6.66 3.33 -7.40
N LEU A 347 7.42 2.31 -7.02
CA LEU A 347 6.99 1.34 -6.02
C LEU A 347 7.07 1.96 -4.62
N LYS A 348 5.94 1.94 -3.91
CA LYS A 348 5.85 2.48 -2.56
C LYS A 348 4.94 1.62 -1.69
N PHE A 349 5.21 1.61 -0.40
CA PHE A 349 4.34 0.94 0.54
C PHE A 349 3.02 1.71 0.71
N GLY A 350 1.91 0.96 0.77
CA GLY A 350 0.57 1.46 1.01
C GLY A 350 0.11 1.26 2.45
N HIS A 351 -1.17 0.95 2.61
CA HIS A 351 -1.78 0.67 3.90
C HIS A 351 -1.16 -0.57 4.57
N ALA A 352 -0.99 -0.53 5.89
CA ALA A 352 -0.36 -1.57 6.71
C ALA A 352 1.05 -1.97 6.26
N GLY A 353 1.76 -1.10 5.53
CA GLY A 353 3.06 -1.40 4.93
C GLY A 353 2.97 -2.40 3.77
N LEU A 354 1.80 -2.67 3.23
CA LEU A 354 1.65 -3.61 2.12
C LEU A 354 2.00 -2.93 0.80
N LEU A 355 2.86 -3.57 0.04
CA LEU A 355 3.00 -3.33 -1.38
C LEU A 355 2.17 -4.41 -2.08
N ASP A 356 1.03 -4.04 -2.66
CA ASP A 356 0.18 -5.02 -3.33
C ASP A 356 0.76 -5.37 -4.69
N LEU A 357 1.35 -6.56 -4.75
CA LEU A 357 1.88 -7.16 -5.98
C LEU A 357 0.94 -8.18 -6.59
N ARG A 358 -0.31 -8.25 -6.13
CA ARG A 358 -1.33 -9.07 -6.81
C ARG A 358 -1.63 -8.45 -8.16
N MET A 359 -0.65 -8.59 -9.04
CA MET A 359 -0.86 -8.36 -10.44
C MET A 359 -1.79 -9.42 -11.00
N PRO A 360 -2.79 -9.06 -11.80
CA PRO A 360 -3.52 -10.00 -12.61
C PRO A 360 -2.54 -10.91 -13.36
N TYR A 361 -2.87 -12.19 -13.50
CA TYR A 361 -2.01 -13.21 -14.11
C TYR A 361 -1.43 -12.77 -15.47
N TYR A 362 -2.20 -12.02 -16.27
CA TYR A 362 -1.75 -11.47 -17.55
C TYR A 362 -0.68 -10.39 -17.41
N LEU A 363 -0.57 -9.70 -16.26
CA LEU A 363 0.49 -8.73 -16.01
C LEU A 363 1.79 -9.40 -15.52
N ARG A 364 1.75 -10.65 -15.06
CA ARG A 364 2.96 -11.41 -14.71
C ARG A 364 3.79 -11.78 -15.92
N THR A 365 3.15 -11.99 -17.08
CA THR A 365 3.81 -12.41 -18.33
C THR A 365 4.29 -11.25 -19.19
N VAL A 366 3.97 -10.00 -18.86
CA VAL A 366 4.16 -8.82 -19.74
C VAL A 366 4.73 -7.64 -18.95
N SER A 367 5.37 -7.84 -17.81
CA SER A 367 5.55 -6.75 -16.90
C SER A 367 6.99 -6.32 -16.69
N GLY A 368 7.28 -5.12 -17.10
CA GLY A 368 8.51 -4.43 -16.87
C GLY A 368 8.34 -3.06 -16.20
N LEU A 369 9.29 -2.62 -15.31
CA LEU A 369 9.39 -1.22 -14.93
C LEU A 369 9.77 -0.39 -16.15
N LYS A 370 9.02 0.68 -16.41
CA LYS A 370 9.35 1.63 -17.45
C LYS A 370 10.45 2.57 -16.95
N VAL A 371 11.56 2.67 -17.69
CA VAL A 371 12.59 3.70 -17.43
C VAL A 371 12.29 4.93 -18.29
N VAL A 372 12.06 6.07 -17.67
CA VAL A 372 11.72 7.33 -18.37
C VAL A 372 12.91 7.82 -19.19
N GLY A 373 12.68 8.09 -20.48
CA GLY A 373 13.71 8.62 -21.39
C GLY A 373 14.42 7.57 -22.25
N ALA A 374 14.06 6.29 -22.18
CA ALA A 374 14.53 5.29 -23.12
C ALA A 374 13.55 5.10 -24.28
N GLU A 375 14.06 5.06 -25.51
CA GLU A 375 13.21 5.09 -26.72
C GLU A 375 12.52 3.77 -27.08
N ASN A 376 12.90 2.63 -26.49
CA ASN A 376 12.33 1.33 -26.82
C ASN A 376 11.98 0.52 -25.56
N TRP A 377 10.72 0.29 -25.37
CA TRP A 377 10.12 -0.40 -24.23
C TRP A 377 9.74 -1.83 -24.55
N GLY A 378 10.39 -2.77 -23.90
CA GLY A 378 9.90 -4.14 -23.81
C GLY A 378 8.98 -4.30 -22.57
N THR A 379 8.14 -5.33 -22.63
CA THR A 379 7.13 -5.64 -21.61
C THR A 379 7.56 -6.76 -20.67
N ALA A 380 8.84 -7.06 -20.56
CA ALA A 380 9.44 -8.15 -19.77
C ALA A 380 10.58 -7.63 -18.88
N GLY A 381 11.17 -8.48 -18.06
CA GLY A 381 12.32 -8.12 -17.22
C GLY A 381 11.95 -7.77 -15.79
N PHE A 382 12.65 -6.80 -15.19
CA PHE A 382 12.29 -6.25 -13.89
C PHE A 382 11.04 -5.37 -13.94
N GLY A 383 10.56 -5.13 -15.13
CA GLY A 383 9.52 -4.20 -15.30
C GLY A 383 8.16 -4.76 -14.95
N MET A 384 7.29 -3.84 -14.61
CA MET A 384 5.87 -4.03 -14.48
C MET A 384 5.23 -3.15 -15.55
N GLN A 385 4.54 -3.71 -16.57
CA GLN A 385 3.50 -2.94 -17.19
C GLN A 385 2.39 -2.80 -16.16
N CYS A 386 2.58 -1.89 -15.23
CA CYS A 386 1.43 -1.19 -14.80
C CYS A 386 1.03 -0.28 -15.98
N ARG A 387 0.00 -0.63 -16.71
CA ARG A 387 -1.03 0.35 -16.83
C ARG A 387 -1.46 0.59 -15.39
N MET A 388 -0.72 1.51 -14.69
CA MET A 388 -1.42 2.27 -13.68
C MET A 388 -2.56 2.85 -14.48
N PRO A 389 -3.82 2.49 -14.20
CA PRO A 389 -4.85 3.38 -14.62
C PRO A 389 -4.32 4.71 -14.10
N LYS A 390 -4.15 5.71 -14.94
CA LYS A 390 -4.17 7.08 -14.43
C LYS A 390 -5.34 7.03 -13.49
N PRO A 391 -5.15 7.30 -12.18
CA PRO A 391 -6.32 7.41 -11.32
C PRO A 391 -7.25 8.30 -12.13
N PRO A 392 -8.48 7.87 -12.41
CA PRO A 392 -9.34 8.61 -13.31
C PRO A 392 -9.22 10.03 -12.85
N ASP A 393 -9.05 10.96 -13.79
CA ASP A 393 -8.86 12.36 -13.44
C ASP A 393 -9.84 12.63 -12.30
N ASP A 394 -9.33 12.83 -11.10
CA ASP A 394 -10.18 12.97 -9.90
C ASP A 394 -10.68 14.41 -9.74
N GLY A 395 -10.36 15.28 -10.75
CA GLY A 395 -10.73 16.69 -10.73
C GLY A 395 -10.04 17.46 -9.61
N SER A 396 -8.97 16.92 -9.04
CA SER A 396 -8.17 17.54 -7.95
C SER A 396 -9.02 18.10 -6.80
N PRO A 397 -9.80 17.24 -6.08
CA PRO A 397 -10.63 17.70 -4.98
C PRO A 397 -9.80 18.25 -3.83
N GLU A 398 -10.35 19.22 -3.12
CA GLU A 398 -9.82 19.58 -1.81
C GLU A 398 -10.14 18.45 -0.81
N ILE A 399 -9.11 17.97 -0.11
CA ILE A 399 -9.28 17.00 0.98
C ILE A 399 -9.32 17.76 2.29
N ARG A 400 -10.45 17.66 2.98
CA ARG A 400 -10.71 18.30 4.27
C ARG A 400 -11.20 17.26 5.28
N PHE A 401 -11.44 17.67 6.52
CA PHE A 401 -12.11 16.84 7.52
C PHE A 401 -13.15 17.63 8.31
N LEU A 402 -14.19 16.93 8.74
CA LEU A 402 -15.18 17.43 9.69
C LEU A 402 -15.03 16.66 11.00
N LYS A 403 -14.99 17.40 12.11
CA LYS A 403 -14.89 16.83 13.45
C LYS A 403 -16.29 16.52 13.97
N MET A 404 -16.53 15.26 14.31
CA MET A 404 -17.80 14.77 14.83
C MET A 404 -17.97 15.05 16.33
N PRO A 405 -19.17 14.95 16.89
CA PRO A 405 -19.41 15.20 18.32
C PRO A 405 -18.58 14.31 19.26
N ASP A 406 -18.32 13.08 18.85
CA ASP A 406 -17.47 12.12 19.57
C ASP A 406 -15.96 12.32 19.34
N GLN A 407 -15.57 13.45 18.75
CA GLN A 407 -14.21 13.84 18.40
C GLN A 407 -13.60 13.06 17.22
N TYR A 408 -14.30 12.10 16.62
CA TYR A 408 -13.84 11.41 15.42
C TYR A 408 -13.71 12.39 14.26
N ARG A 409 -12.65 12.24 13.43
CA ARG A 409 -12.42 13.07 12.24
C ARG A 409 -12.86 12.31 11.00
N ILE A 410 -13.85 12.85 10.30
CA ILE A 410 -14.31 12.32 9.00
C ILE A 410 -13.65 13.11 7.88
N HIS A 411 -12.80 12.47 7.10
CA HIS A 411 -12.24 13.07 5.89
C HIS A 411 -13.30 13.10 4.79
N TYR A 412 -13.28 14.15 3.99
CA TYR A 412 -14.13 14.26 2.81
C TYR A 412 -13.38 14.92 1.66
N ARG A 413 -13.81 14.59 0.44
CA ARG A 413 -13.38 15.26 -0.79
C ARG A 413 -14.43 16.26 -1.21
N GLN A 414 -13.98 17.45 -1.60
CA GLN A 414 -14.84 18.53 -2.08
C GLN A 414 -14.42 18.94 -3.48
N TRP A 415 -15.36 18.93 -4.41
CA TRP A 415 -15.26 19.48 -5.76
C TRP A 415 -16.19 20.68 -5.86
N GLY A 416 -15.66 21.84 -6.18
CA GLY A 416 -16.45 23.06 -6.35
C GLY A 416 -16.29 24.08 -5.24
N PRO A 417 -17.00 25.22 -5.33
CA PRO A 417 -16.89 26.32 -4.39
C PRO A 417 -17.38 25.93 -2.98
N PRO A 418 -16.84 26.60 -1.93
CA PRO A 418 -17.23 26.30 -0.55
C PRO A 418 -18.63 26.76 -0.15
N GLU A 419 -19.28 27.56 -1.01
CA GLU A 419 -20.63 28.11 -0.81
C GLU A 419 -21.35 28.26 -2.15
N GLY A 420 -22.65 28.29 -2.14
CA GLY A 420 -23.43 28.40 -3.37
C GLY A 420 -24.91 28.07 -3.21
N GLU A 421 -25.57 27.88 -4.34
CA GLU A 421 -26.99 27.56 -4.37
C GLU A 421 -27.25 26.08 -4.07
N GLU A 422 -26.40 25.17 -4.58
CA GLU A 422 -26.70 23.73 -4.63
C GLU A 422 -25.46 22.90 -4.28
N ALA A 423 -25.65 21.91 -3.39
CA ALA A 423 -24.65 20.94 -3.03
C ALA A 423 -25.17 19.51 -3.04
N PHE A 424 -24.31 18.57 -3.45
CA PHE A 424 -24.55 17.13 -3.36
C PHE A 424 -23.65 16.53 -2.31
N LEU A 425 -24.24 15.82 -1.35
CA LEU A 425 -23.54 14.95 -0.40
C LEU A 425 -23.66 13.52 -0.91
N ILE A 426 -22.52 12.91 -1.33
CA ILE A 426 -22.52 11.58 -1.95
C ILE A 426 -21.86 10.56 -1.02
N LEU A 427 -22.61 9.57 -0.56
CA LEU A 427 -22.14 8.50 0.31
C LEU A 427 -21.70 7.29 -0.52
N HIS A 428 -20.49 6.80 -0.25
CA HIS A 428 -19.88 5.68 -0.95
C HIS A 428 -20.38 4.31 -0.49
N GLY A 429 -20.13 3.25 -1.27
CA GLY A 429 -20.51 1.86 -1.02
C GLY A 429 -19.69 1.14 0.05
N GLY A 430 -19.90 -0.17 0.19
CA GLY A 430 -19.36 -0.99 1.28
C GLY A 430 -17.85 -1.02 1.39
N VAL A 431 -17.18 -1.38 0.32
CA VAL A 431 -15.72 -1.53 0.28
C VAL A 431 -14.99 -0.29 -0.20
N SER A 432 -15.70 0.66 -0.79
CA SER A 432 -15.16 1.85 -1.42
C SER A 432 -14.85 2.98 -0.45
N HIS A 433 -14.45 4.11 -0.97
CA HIS A 433 -14.22 5.35 -0.25
C HIS A 433 -14.63 6.55 -1.11
N SER A 434 -14.53 7.76 -0.55
CA SER A 434 -14.93 9.00 -1.23
C SER A 434 -14.29 9.22 -2.60
N GLY A 435 -13.07 8.73 -2.83
CA GLY A 435 -12.37 8.85 -4.12
C GLY A 435 -13.08 8.14 -5.27
N TRP A 436 -13.85 7.08 -5.02
CA TRP A 436 -14.63 6.40 -6.04
C TRP A 436 -15.79 7.25 -6.56
N GLN A 437 -16.12 8.35 -5.89
CA GLN A 437 -17.17 9.27 -6.30
C GLN A 437 -16.67 10.37 -7.26
N ALA A 438 -15.37 10.43 -7.51
CA ALA A 438 -14.77 11.45 -8.38
C ALA A 438 -15.38 11.50 -9.80
N PRO A 439 -15.60 10.39 -10.52
CA PRO A 439 -16.23 10.45 -11.85
C PRO A 439 -17.59 11.11 -11.82
N LEU A 440 -18.45 10.75 -10.84
CA LEU A 440 -19.76 11.34 -10.69
C LEU A 440 -19.68 12.83 -10.33
N ALA A 441 -18.78 13.20 -9.41
CA ALA A 441 -18.58 14.59 -9.02
C ALA A 441 -18.17 15.46 -10.21
N MET A 442 -17.25 14.97 -11.04
CA MET A 442 -16.82 15.65 -12.25
C MET A 442 -17.92 15.70 -13.30
N GLY A 443 -18.70 14.61 -13.46
CA GLY A 443 -19.84 14.55 -14.36
C GLY A 443 -20.91 15.60 -14.00
N LEU A 444 -21.28 15.70 -12.73
CA LEU A 444 -22.23 16.70 -12.23
C LEU A 444 -21.71 18.13 -12.48
N ARG A 445 -20.45 18.39 -12.17
CA ARG A 445 -19.84 19.70 -12.37
C ARG A 445 -19.65 20.08 -13.83
N SER A 446 -19.45 19.11 -14.72
CA SER A 446 -19.37 19.37 -16.16
C SER A 446 -20.70 19.89 -16.72
N LEU A 447 -21.81 19.47 -16.14
CA LEU A 447 -23.17 19.91 -16.52
C LEU A 447 -23.63 21.16 -15.74
N SER A 448 -23.15 21.32 -14.50
CA SER A 448 -23.48 22.45 -13.64
C SER A 448 -22.21 22.90 -12.87
N PRO A 449 -21.37 23.78 -13.46
CA PRO A 449 -20.09 24.18 -12.90
C PRO A 449 -20.16 24.85 -11.53
N GLN A 450 -21.31 25.45 -11.17
CA GLN A 450 -21.51 26.12 -9.87
C GLN A 450 -21.91 25.14 -8.76
N THR A 451 -22.21 23.89 -9.10
CA THR A 451 -22.57 22.87 -8.13
C THR A 451 -21.34 22.44 -7.32
N THR A 452 -21.55 22.25 -6.03
CA THR A 452 -20.55 21.63 -5.15
C THR A 452 -20.91 20.19 -4.87
N VAL A 453 -19.89 19.32 -4.94
CA VAL A 453 -20.01 17.91 -4.55
C VAL A 453 -19.10 17.65 -3.38
N ILE A 454 -19.64 17.04 -2.34
CA ILE A 454 -18.89 16.57 -1.17
C ILE A 454 -19.11 15.05 -1.03
N ALA A 455 -18.03 14.33 -0.94
CA ALA A 455 -18.06 12.89 -0.66
C ALA A 455 -17.20 12.61 0.60
N PRO A 456 -17.83 12.27 1.73
CA PRO A 456 -17.11 11.85 2.93
C PRO A 456 -16.65 10.40 2.83
N ASP A 457 -15.53 10.10 3.45
CA ASP A 457 -15.17 8.73 3.80
C ASP A 457 -16.02 8.31 5.00
N ARG A 458 -16.69 7.17 4.92
CA ARG A 458 -17.42 6.61 6.06
C ARG A 458 -16.43 6.22 7.17
N ARG A 459 -16.85 6.20 8.45
CA ARG A 459 -16.02 5.66 9.53
C ARG A 459 -15.36 4.35 9.15
N GLY A 460 -14.08 4.19 9.45
CA GLY A 460 -13.32 3.00 9.12
C GLY A 460 -13.06 2.77 7.64
N SER A 461 -13.28 3.74 6.76
CA SER A 461 -13.03 3.64 5.32
C SER A 461 -12.13 4.78 4.83
N GLY A 462 -11.54 4.61 3.66
CA GLY A 462 -10.78 5.65 2.98
C GLY A 462 -9.61 6.18 3.79
N LEU A 463 -9.58 7.49 4.01
CA LEU A 463 -8.55 8.19 4.78
C LEU A 463 -8.81 8.22 6.29
N ASN A 464 -9.95 7.66 6.73
CA ASN A 464 -10.33 7.66 8.14
C ASN A 464 -9.61 6.59 8.96
N ASP A 465 -9.54 6.84 10.27
CA ASP A 465 -8.95 5.92 11.25
C ASP A 465 -9.78 4.64 11.42
N ARG A 466 -9.22 3.64 12.12
CA ARG A 466 -9.88 2.38 12.50
C ARG A 466 -10.49 1.62 11.32
N ARG A 467 -9.68 1.33 10.32
CA ARG A 467 -10.12 0.64 9.10
C ARG A 467 -11.04 -0.56 9.40
N GLY A 468 -12.24 -0.56 8.80
CA GLY A 468 -13.25 -1.60 9.00
C GLY A 468 -14.15 -1.46 10.24
N ASP A 469 -13.94 -0.44 11.10
CA ASP A 469 -14.77 -0.17 12.28
C ASP A 469 -15.76 0.99 12.02
N LEU A 470 -17.04 0.68 12.00
CA LEU A 470 -18.13 1.66 11.82
C LEU A 470 -18.54 2.37 13.11
N GLY A 471 -18.03 1.97 14.26
CA GLY A 471 -18.43 2.52 15.56
C GLY A 471 -19.80 2.02 16.03
N SER A 472 -20.88 2.70 15.68
CA SER A 472 -22.27 2.31 16.00
C SER A 472 -23.22 2.81 14.93
N VAL A 473 -24.44 2.24 14.87
CA VAL A 473 -25.52 2.73 13.99
C VAL A 473 -25.75 4.22 14.20
N HIS A 474 -25.85 4.63 15.49
CA HIS A 474 -26.07 6.04 15.83
C HIS A 474 -24.96 6.94 15.28
N SER A 475 -23.69 6.60 15.53
CA SER A 475 -22.57 7.43 15.08
C SER A 475 -22.48 7.53 13.56
N VAL A 476 -22.78 6.46 12.81
CA VAL A 476 -22.73 6.49 11.34
C VAL A 476 -23.84 7.40 10.78
N ILE A 477 -25.04 7.34 11.34
CA ILE A 477 -26.17 8.18 10.90
C ILE A 477 -25.96 9.63 11.34
N GLU A 478 -25.43 9.85 12.54
CA GLU A 478 -25.05 11.18 13.02
C GLU A 478 -23.98 11.83 12.14
N ASP A 479 -22.99 11.07 11.64
CA ASP A 479 -21.99 11.57 10.72
C ASP A 479 -22.61 12.14 9.43
N VAL A 480 -23.59 11.46 8.84
CA VAL A 480 -24.32 11.95 7.67
C VAL A 480 -25.08 13.23 8.01
N THR A 481 -25.81 13.21 9.14
CA THR A 481 -26.56 14.36 9.62
C THR A 481 -25.66 15.59 9.81
N LYS A 482 -24.51 15.42 10.42
CA LYS A 482 -23.54 16.51 10.63
C LYS A 482 -22.98 17.07 9.33
N HIS A 483 -22.77 16.25 8.30
CA HIS A 483 -22.38 16.75 6.99
C HIS A 483 -23.51 17.55 6.32
N VAL A 484 -24.76 17.14 6.43
CA VAL A 484 -25.91 17.92 5.93
C VAL A 484 -26.04 19.25 6.68
N GLU A 485 -25.96 19.24 8.02
CA GLU A 485 -25.95 20.47 8.85
C GLU A 485 -24.81 21.41 8.46
N PHE A 486 -23.63 20.85 8.17
CA PHE A 486 -22.48 21.64 7.72
C PHE A 486 -22.75 22.31 6.37
N LEU A 487 -23.31 21.56 5.40
CA LEU A 487 -23.64 22.07 4.06
C LEU A 487 -24.75 23.12 4.10
N LYS A 488 -25.77 22.95 4.91
CA LYS A 488 -26.89 23.91 5.05
C LYS A 488 -26.47 25.28 5.52
N LYS A 489 -25.29 25.45 6.07
CA LYS A 489 -24.74 26.78 6.46
C LYS A 489 -24.31 27.61 5.25
N SER A 490 -23.97 26.95 4.14
CA SER A 490 -23.39 27.60 2.96
C SER A 490 -24.15 27.37 1.67
N PHE A 491 -25.14 26.44 1.68
CA PHE A 491 -25.90 26.06 0.50
C PHE A 491 -27.41 26.12 0.76
N GLN A 492 -28.16 26.65 -0.20
CA GLN A 492 -29.60 26.75 -0.11
C GLN A 492 -30.30 25.39 -0.26
N ARG A 493 -29.84 24.62 -1.25
CA ARG A 493 -30.33 23.26 -1.54
C ARG A 493 -29.22 22.24 -1.31
N VAL A 494 -29.56 21.20 -0.58
CA VAL A 494 -28.66 20.06 -0.33
C VAL A 494 -29.36 18.79 -0.79
N HIS A 495 -28.72 18.06 -1.69
CA HIS A 495 -29.18 16.78 -2.20
C HIS A 495 -28.35 15.67 -1.55
N LEU A 496 -29.01 14.65 -1.00
CA LEU A 496 -28.35 13.51 -0.39
C LEU A 496 -28.33 12.35 -1.39
N ALA A 497 -27.16 11.89 -1.75
CA ALA A 497 -26.96 10.77 -2.66
C ALA A 497 -26.21 9.62 -1.98
N GLY A 498 -26.50 8.39 -2.40
CA GLY A 498 -25.77 7.22 -1.92
C GLY A 498 -25.66 6.15 -2.99
N TRP A 499 -24.50 5.50 -3.05
CA TRP A 499 -24.24 4.38 -3.94
C TRP A 499 -24.14 3.07 -3.14
N CYS A 500 -24.78 2.00 -3.61
CA CYS A 500 -24.73 0.67 -3.00
C CYS A 500 -25.18 0.71 -1.52
N GLN A 501 -24.31 0.36 -0.59
CA GLN A 501 -24.52 0.52 0.85
C GLN A 501 -24.68 2.00 1.27
N GLY A 502 -23.99 2.92 0.60
CA GLY A 502 -24.21 4.36 0.82
C GLY A 502 -25.64 4.80 0.61
N ALA A 503 -26.40 4.11 -0.24
CA ALA A 503 -27.84 4.34 -0.43
C ALA A 503 -28.66 3.93 0.80
N GLN A 504 -28.27 2.87 1.52
CA GLN A 504 -28.91 2.48 2.78
C GLN A 504 -28.70 3.55 3.86
N PHE A 505 -27.45 4.02 4.02
CA PHE A 505 -27.13 5.10 4.97
C PHE A 505 -27.86 6.39 4.61
N ALA A 506 -27.92 6.73 3.33
CA ALA A 506 -28.65 7.91 2.85
C ALA A 506 -30.15 7.81 3.18
N ALA A 507 -30.79 6.67 2.91
CA ALA A 507 -32.20 6.45 3.21
C ALA A 507 -32.51 6.57 4.71
N VAL A 508 -31.69 5.93 5.58
CA VAL A 508 -31.89 6.01 7.03
C VAL A 508 -31.69 7.43 7.54
N ALA A 509 -30.60 8.11 7.13
CA ALA A 509 -30.36 9.50 7.54
C ALA A 509 -31.48 10.43 7.07
N ALA A 510 -31.94 10.28 5.82
CA ALA A 510 -33.02 11.10 5.23
C ALA A 510 -34.32 11.07 6.05
N SER A 511 -34.64 9.96 6.70
CA SER A 511 -35.82 9.85 7.56
C SER A 511 -35.80 10.78 8.77
N GLY A 512 -34.62 11.11 9.28
CA GLY A 512 -34.42 12.02 10.42
C GLY A 512 -34.17 13.48 10.04
N ILE A 513 -33.83 13.77 8.77
CA ILE A 513 -33.42 15.11 8.30
C ILE A 513 -34.17 15.53 7.03
N SER A 514 -35.36 15.03 6.81
CA SER A 514 -36.15 15.30 5.57
C SER A 514 -36.30 16.79 5.25
N ASP A 515 -36.45 17.64 6.28
CA ASP A 515 -36.62 19.08 6.12
C ASP A 515 -35.30 19.81 5.75
N ALA A 516 -34.17 19.15 5.93
CA ALA A 516 -32.87 19.73 5.65
C ALA A 516 -32.33 19.40 4.25
N ILE A 517 -32.94 18.42 3.55
CA ILE A 517 -32.50 17.97 2.23
C ILE A 517 -33.58 18.16 1.17
N SER A 518 -33.18 18.49 -0.05
CA SER A 518 -34.10 18.80 -1.14
C SER A 518 -34.55 17.57 -1.94
N SER A 519 -33.73 16.52 -1.96
CA SER A 519 -34.02 15.25 -2.61
C SER A 519 -33.08 14.13 -2.14
N LEU A 520 -33.52 12.90 -2.41
CA LEU A 520 -32.74 11.67 -2.17
C LEU A 520 -32.40 11.03 -3.53
N ILE A 521 -31.13 10.61 -3.70
CA ILE A 521 -30.62 10.00 -4.92
C ILE A 521 -29.96 8.68 -4.57
N LEU A 522 -30.47 7.57 -5.10
CA LEU A 522 -30.05 6.22 -4.78
C LEU A 522 -29.49 5.53 -6.03
N LEU A 523 -28.19 5.26 -6.02
CA LEU A 523 -27.48 4.62 -7.12
C LEU A 523 -27.26 3.14 -6.77
N THR A 524 -27.81 2.22 -7.59
CA THR A 524 -27.75 0.77 -7.36
C THR A 524 -27.90 0.41 -5.88
N PRO A 525 -29.03 0.78 -5.24
CA PRO A 525 -29.17 0.71 -3.78
C PRO A 525 -29.09 -0.73 -3.28
N GLY A 526 -28.23 -0.99 -2.30
CA GLY A 526 -27.98 -2.31 -1.70
C GLY A 526 -29.13 -2.81 -0.81
N PHE A 527 -30.40 -2.55 -1.15
CA PHE A 527 -31.55 -2.97 -0.35
C PHE A 527 -31.74 -4.48 -0.35
N PHE A 528 -31.45 -5.13 -1.47
CA PHE A 528 -31.57 -6.57 -1.63
C PHE A 528 -30.35 -7.11 -2.40
N TRP A 529 -29.64 -8.01 -1.76
CA TRP A 529 -28.49 -8.69 -2.38
C TRP A 529 -28.97 -9.80 -3.32
N ASN A 530 -28.27 -9.99 -4.45
CA ASN A 530 -28.57 -11.12 -5.33
C ASN A 530 -28.17 -12.46 -4.68
N GLU A 531 -28.66 -13.56 -5.24
CA GLU A 531 -28.48 -14.90 -4.65
C GLU A 531 -27.01 -15.34 -4.59
N ARG A 532 -26.23 -15.01 -5.63
CA ARG A 532 -24.78 -15.30 -5.68
C ARG A 532 -24.05 -14.58 -4.55
N PHE A 533 -24.27 -13.28 -4.40
CA PHE A 533 -23.61 -12.48 -3.37
C PHE A 533 -24.03 -12.92 -1.96
N ARG A 534 -25.29 -13.24 -1.77
CA ARG A 534 -25.84 -13.76 -0.53
C ARG A 534 -25.22 -15.11 -0.14
N SER A 535 -25.00 -16.02 -1.10
CA SER A 535 -24.32 -17.30 -0.88
C SER A 535 -22.87 -17.11 -0.42
N VAL A 536 -22.15 -16.18 -1.03
CA VAL A 536 -20.75 -15.87 -0.65
C VAL A 536 -20.69 -15.29 0.77
N LEU A 537 -21.59 -14.37 1.12
CA LEU A 537 -21.69 -13.82 2.48
C LEU A 537 -21.99 -14.92 3.51
N SER A 538 -22.95 -15.81 3.23
CA SER A 538 -23.33 -16.91 4.13
C SER A 538 -22.19 -17.91 4.36
N ILE A 539 -21.39 -18.24 3.33
CA ILE A 539 -20.21 -19.08 3.48
C ILE A 539 -19.19 -18.40 4.39
N THR A 540 -18.97 -17.10 4.20
CA THR A 540 -18.02 -16.31 5.00
C THR A 540 -18.48 -16.24 6.47
N GLU A 541 -19.75 -16.01 6.73
CA GLU A 541 -20.34 -16.01 8.08
C GLU A 541 -20.19 -17.36 8.77
N ASN A 542 -20.48 -18.46 8.08
CA ASN A 542 -20.35 -19.81 8.63
C ASN A 542 -18.90 -20.15 9.00
N VAL A 543 -17.94 -19.83 8.13
CA VAL A 543 -16.50 -20.03 8.40
C VAL A 543 -16.07 -19.24 9.63
N ILE A 544 -16.56 -18.02 9.80
CA ILE A 544 -16.24 -17.15 10.94
C ILE A 544 -16.88 -17.71 12.23
N MET A 545 -18.13 -18.15 12.18
CA MET A 545 -18.79 -18.72 13.35
C MET A 545 -18.10 -20.01 13.79
N ASP A 546 -17.62 -20.83 12.85
CA ASP A 546 -16.80 -22.01 13.13
C ASP A 546 -15.46 -21.64 13.77
N MET A 547 -14.79 -20.61 13.27
CA MET A 547 -13.56 -20.08 13.87
C MET A 547 -13.80 -19.55 15.30
N ILE A 548 -14.85 -18.76 15.50
CA ILE A 548 -15.23 -18.24 16.82
C ILE A 548 -15.48 -19.39 17.80
N SER A 549 -16.21 -20.40 17.37
CA SER A 549 -16.51 -21.60 18.16
C SER A 549 -15.25 -22.41 18.48
N THR A 550 -14.43 -22.69 17.46
CA THR A 550 -13.22 -23.50 17.57
C THR A 550 -12.17 -22.86 18.49
N PHE A 551 -11.96 -21.56 18.34
CA PHE A 551 -10.96 -20.81 19.11
C PHE A 551 -11.52 -20.18 20.38
N LYS A 552 -12.79 -20.42 20.74
CA LYS A 552 -13.49 -19.84 21.90
C LYS A 552 -13.33 -18.32 21.98
N LEU A 553 -13.36 -17.65 20.84
CA LEU A 553 -13.27 -16.20 20.76
C LEU A 553 -14.54 -15.61 21.36
N LYS A 554 -14.40 -14.63 22.25
CA LYS A 554 -15.58 -13.92 22.78
C LYS A 554 -16.13 -13.01 21.69
N PRO A 555 -17.44 -13.12 21.33
CA PRO A 555 -18.05 -12.30 20.27
C PRO A 555 -17.97 -10.78 20.53
N ASP A 556 -17.81 -10.39 21.78
CA ASP A 556 -17.77 -9.00 22.22
C ASP A 556 -16.41 -8.32 22.12
N ARG A 557 -15.37 -9.03 21.71
CA ARG A 557 -14.08 -8.40 21.41
C ARG A 557 -14.12 -7.84 20.00
N ASP A 558 -14.18 -6.53 19.89
CA ASP A 558 -14.34 -5.67 18.70
C ASP A 558 -13.31 -5.88 17.55
N PHE A 559 -12.48 -6.90 17.60
CA PHE A 559 -11.29 -7.04 16.75
C PHE A 559 -11.24 -8.28 15.83
N ALA A 560 -12.27 -9.11 15.83
CA ALA A 560 -12.34 -10.17 14.84
C ALA A 560 -12.67 -9.54 13.46
N CYS A 561 -11.68 -9.44 12.59
CA CYS A 561 -11.87 -8.91 11.25
C CYS A 561 -12.37 -9.99 10.30
N ILE A 562 -13.45 -9.68 9.60
CA ILE A 562 -14.05 -10.51 8.55
C ILE A 562 -13.53 -10.00 7.22
N PRO A 563 -12.92 -10.83 6.36
CA PRO A 563 -12.60 -10.42 5.00
C PRO A 563 -13.89 -10.13 4.22
N VAL A 564 -13.90 -9.05 3.46
CA VAL A 564 -15.02 -8.73 2.55
C VAL A 564 -14.82 -9.52 1.27
N PRO A 565 -15.72 -10.46 0.93
CA PRO A 565 -15.54 -11.39 -0.18
C PRO A 565 -16.02 -10.78 -1.52
N MET A 566 -15.53 -9.58 -1.87
CA MET A 566 -15.86 -8.90 -3.11
C MET A 566 -14.64 -8.77 -4.00
N GLU A 567 -14.84 -9.06 -5.28
CA GLU A 567 -13.84 -8.91 -6.34
C GLU A 567 -14.17 -7.66 -7.19
N ALA A 568 -13.18 -7.12 -7.90
CA ALA A 568 -13.39 -5.98 -8.80
C ALA A 568 -14.45 -6.27 -9.87
N THR A 569 -14.50 -7.52 -10.35
CA THR A 569 -15.48 -8.01 -11.33
C THR A 569 -16.93 -8.01 -10.83
N ASP A 570 -17.17 -7.90 -9.54
CA ASP A 570 -18.54 -7.75 -9.00
C ASP A 570 -19.08 -6.33 -9.27
N PHE A 571 -18.19 -5.34 -9.37
CA PHE A 571 -18.58 -3.93 -9.57
C PHE A 571 -18.68 -3.54 -11.03
N THR A 572 -17.77 -4.02 -11.87
CA THR A 572 -17.64 -3.65 -13.28
C THR A 572 -16.96 -4.74 -14.10
N LEU A 573 -17.14 -4.71 -15.42
CA LEU A 573 -16.40 -5.52 -16.39
C LEU A 573 -15.54 -4.68 -17.32
N VAL A 574 -15.46 -3.37 -17.11
CA VAL A 574 -14.66 -2.45 -17.90
C VAL A 574 -13.22 -2.49 -17.39
N ASP A 575 -12.27 -2.87 -18.23
CA ASP A 575 -10.86 -3.10 -17.88
C ASP A 575 -10.22 -1.93 -17.12
N GLU A 576 -10.47 -0.69 -17.54
CA GLU A 576 -9.94 0.51 -16.89
C GLU A 576 -10.37 0.62 -15.42
N TRP A 577 -11.63 0.28 -15.12
CA TRP A 577 -12.19 0.35 -13.78
C TRP A 577 -11.85 -0.89 -12.94
N LEU A 578 -11.68 -2.06 -13.58
CA LEU A 578 -11.17 -3.26 -12.91
C LEU A 578 -9.79 -2.99 -12.32
N ASP A 579 -8.87 -2.48 -13.15
CA ASP A 579 -7.52 -2.13 -12.74
C ASP A 579 -7.51 -1.10 -11.60
N TYR A 580 -8.38 -0.07 -11.69
CA TYR A 580 -8.52 0.94 -10.65
C TYR A 580 -8.98 0.34 -9.31
N ILE A 581 -10.02 -0.49 -9.33
CA ILE A 581 -10.58 -1.12 -8.14
C ILE A 581 -9.58 -2.11 -7.52
N GLU A 582 -8.89 -2.89 -8.34
CA GLU A 582 -7.93 -3.88 -7.84
C GLU A 582 -6.74 -3.23 -7.14
N GLN A 583 -6.25 -2.11 -7.66
CA GLN A 583 -5.06 -1.43 -7.16
C GLN A 583 -5.34 -0.41 -6.05
N ASP A 584 -6.61 -0.14 -5.75
CA ASP A 584 -6.98 0.82 -4.72
C ASP A 584 -6.62 0.32 -3.32
N ASP A 585 -5.59 0.90 -2.71
CA ASP A 585 -5.11 0.58 -1.37
C ASP A 585 -5.98 1.20 -0.25
N LEU A 586 -6.90 2.10 -0.61
CA LEU A 586 -7.85 2.70 0.32
C LEU A 586 -9.15 1.90 0.44
N LYS A 587 -9.40 0.91 -0.43
CA LYS A 587 -10.60 0.07 -0.31
C LYS A 587 -10.61 -0.74 0.99
N THR A 588 -11.80 -0.95 1.54
CA THR A 588 -11.99 -1.68 2.80
C THR A 588 -12.06 -3.18 2.53
N MET A 589 -11.00 -3.92 2.85
CA MET A 589 -10.90 -5.37 2.62
C MET A 589 -11.38 -6.21 3.82
N PHE A 590 -11.58 -5.57 4.97
CA PHE A 590 -11.96 -6.23 6.22
C PHE A 590 -12.97 -5.37 6.97
N LEU A 591 -13.89 -6.03 7.65
CA LEU A 591 -14.83 -5.41 8.58
C LEU A 591 -14.68 -6.06 9.95
N THR A 592 -14.92 -5.31 11.01
CA THR A 592 -15.11 -5.91 12.33
C THR A 592 -16.43 -6.67 12.39
N LEU A 593 -16.54 -7.72 13.22
CA LEU A 593 -17.83 -8.42 13.45
C LEU A 593 -18.94 -7.45 13.89
N LYS A 594 -18.58 -6.46 14.69
CA LYS A 594 -19.50 -5.39 15.10
C LYS A 594 -19.99 -4.59 13.90
N SER A 595 -19.08 -4.23 12.98
CA SER A 595 -19.44 -3.48 11.78
C SER A 595 -20.32 -4.26 10.82
N ALA A 596 -20.13 -5.57 10.69
CA ALA A 596 -21.02 -6.41 9.89
C ALA A 596 -22.45 -6.38 10.44
N ARG A 597 -22.63 -6.53 11.76
CA ARG A 597 -23.95 -6.42 12.43
C ARG A 597 -24.60 -5.03 12.23
N ILE A 598 -23.77 -3.95 12.34
CA ILE A 598 -24.25 -2.60 12.07
C ILE A 598 -24.76 -2.47 10.65
N MET A 599 -24.09 -3.10 9.67
CA MET A 599 -24.53 -3.08 8.28
C MET A 599 -25.87 -3.80 8.07
N ASP A 600 -26.08 -4.94 8.72
CA ASP A 600 -27.35 -5.67 8.67
C ASP A 600 -28.49 -4.84 9.29
N GLU A 601 -28.24 -4.24 10.45
CA GLU A 601 -29.22 -3.36 11.13
C GLU A 601 -29.57 -2.14 10.26
N ILE A 602 -28.58 -1.50 9.62
CA ILE A 602 -28.80 -0.38 8.70
C ILE A 602 -29.61 -0.82 7.47
N GLN A 603 -29.38 -2.03 6.97
CA GLN A 603 -30.17 -2.56 5.84
C GLN A 603 -31.65 -2.66 6.21
N GLU A 604 -31.97 -3.24 7.37
CA GLU A 604 -33.34 -3.34 7.85
C GLU A 604 -33.98 -1.96 8.08
N MET A 605 -33.24 -1.06 8.75
CA MET A 605 -33.69 0.32 8.95
C MET A 605 -33.94 1.06 7.63
N SER A 606 -33.15 0.79 6.59
CA SER A 606 -33.30 1.43 5.30
C SER A 606 -34.63 1.08 4.61
N TRP A 607 -35.11 -0.14 4.76
CA TRP A 607 -36.46 -0.52 4.25
C TRP A 607 -37.57 0.28 4.95
N LEU A 608 -37.51 0.37 6.29
CA LEU A 608 -38.48 1.14 7.08
C LEU A 608 -38.42 2.64 6.73
N ALA A 609 -37.22 3.17 6.54
CA ALA A 609 -37.02 4.55 6.15
C ALA A 609 -37.63 4.85 4.77
N MET A 610 -37.47 3.96 3.79
CA MET A 610 -38.06 4.13 2.47
C MET A 610 -39.59 4.03 2.48
N LEU A 611 -40.19 3.17 3.31
CA LEU A 611 -41.66 3.11 3.49
C LEU A 611 -42.21 4.43 4.02
N ALA A 612 -41.46 5.15 4.86
CA ALA A 612 -41.84 6.43 5.43
C ALA A 612 -41.39 7.64 4.59
N CYS A 613 -40.56 7.46 3.57
CA CYS A 613 -39.95 8.54 2.79
C CYS A 613 -41.01 9.32 1.99
N ARG A 614 -40.96 10.65 2.07
CA ARG A 614 -41.81 11.57 1.31
C ARG A 614 -40.97 12.52 0.43
N LEU A 615 -39.67 12.41 0.48
CA LEU A 615 -38.78 13.22 -0.34
C LEU A 615 -38.85 12.82 -1.81
N PRO A 616 -38.73 13.78 -2.73
CA PRO A 616 -38.49 13.47 -4.13
C PRO A 616 -37.26 12.57 -4.23
N THR A 617 -37.44 11.37 -4.78
CA THR A 617 -36.38 10.35 -4.81
C THR A 617 -36.09 9.90 -6.24
N LEU A 618 -34.80 9.94 -6.64
CA LEU A 618 -34.31 9.35 -7.89
C LEU A 618 -33.60 8.06 -7.58
N VAL A 619 -33.99 6.95 -8.20
CA VAL A 619 -33.31 5.67 -8.15
C VAL A 619 -32.74 5.35 -9.52
N ILE A 620 -31.45 4.99 -9.58
CA ILE A 620 -30.81 4.55 -10.83
C ILE A 620 -30.23 3.15 -10.62
N LEU A 621 -30.64 2.20 -11.46
CA LEU A 621 -30.25 0.79 -11.41
C LEU A 621 -29.32 0.45 -12.58
N GLY A 622 -28.39 -0.47 -12.36
CA GLY A 622 -27.59 -1.10 -13.41
C GLY A 622 -28.20 -2.44 -13.81
N GLU A 623 -28.62 -2.60 -15.06
CA GLU A 623 -29.30 -3.82 -15.54
C GLU A 623 -28.46 -5.08 -15.39
N GLN A 624 -27.13 -4.95 -15.43
CA GLN A 624 -26.17 -6.04 -15.34
C GLN A 624 -25.52 -6.14 -13.94
N ASP A 625 -26.19 -5.60 -12.93
CA ASP A 625 -25.71 -5.60 -11.55
C ASP A 625 -25.54 -7.04 -11.02
N ARG A 626 -24.33 -7.32 -10.49
CA ARG A 626 -23.97 -8.64 -9.95
C ARG A 626 -24.07 -8.72 -8.43
N ILE A 627 -24.35 -7.60 -7.76
CA ILE A 627 -24.42 -7.47 -6.31
C ILE A 627 -25.86 -7.32 -5.84
N VAL A 628 -26.65 -6.46 -6.51
CA VAL A 628 -28.01 -6.11 -6.13
C VAL A 628 -29.03 -6.91 -6.93
N ASP A 629 -30.07 -7.39 -6.26
CA ASP A 629 -31.25 -7.98 -6.91
C ASP A 629 -32.22 -6.88 -7.33
N ASN A 630 -32.00 -6.34 -8.55
CA ASN A 630 -32.82 -5.26 -9.11
C ASN A 630 -34.31 -5.59 -9.15
N ARG A 631 -34.67 -6.87 -9.37
CA ARG A 631 -36.09 -7.28 -9.42
C ARG A 631 -36.73 -7.05 -8.05
N LYS A 632 -36.06 -7.42 -6.95
CA LYS A 632 -36.61 -7.18 -5.61
C LYS A 632 -36.60 -5.71 -5.25
N VAL A 633 -35.59 -4.94 -5.69
CA VAL A 633 -35.57 -3.48 -5.52
C VAL A 633 -36.78 -2.84 -6.20
N LEU A 634 -37.08 -3.21 -7.45
CA LEU A 634 -38.27 -2.72 -8.18
C LEU A 634 -39.57 -3.14 -7.50
N GLN A 635 -39.72 -4.41 -7.13
CA GLN A 635 -40.88 -4.90 -6.39
C GLN A 635 -41.14 -4.15 -5.09
N PHE A 636 -40.07 -3.70 -4.43
CA PHE A 636 -40.20 -2.93 -3.19
C PHE A 636 -40.49 -1.46 -3.44
N LEU A 637 -39.84 -0.81 -4.40
CA LEU A 637 -39.93 0.65 -4.60
C LEU A 637 -41.08 1.10 -5.52
N ASP A 638 -41.43 0.35 -6.58
CA ASP A 638 -42.51 0.73 -7.51
C ASP A 638 -43.82 1.08 -6.81
N PRO A 639 -44.28 0.29 -5.81
CA PRO A 639 -45.54 0.65 -5.12
C PRO A 639 -45.46 1.93 -4.28
N LEU A 640 -44.22 2.35 -3.91
CA LEU A 640 -44.01 3.56 -3.10
C LEU A 640 -43.98 4.83 -3.95
N PHE A 641 -43.65 4.72 -5.24
CA PHE A 641 -43.53 5.83 -6.16
C PHE A 641 -44.81 5.95 -7.00
N SER A 642 -45.80 6.63 -6.46
CA SER A 642 -47.06 6.89 -7.18
C SER A 642 -46.85 7.86 -8.33
N GLU A 643 -47.76 7.85 -9.33
CA GLU A 643 -47.75 8.78 -10.48
C GLU A 643 -47.75 10.27 -10.08
N ALA A 644 -48.30 10.59 -8.90
CA ALA A 644 -48.31 11.93 -8.35
C ALA A 644 -47.03 12.34 -7.62
N SER A 645 -46.09 11.41 -7.39
CA SER A 645 -44.82 11.71 -6.73
C SER A 645 -43.78 12.23 -7.73
N ALA A 646 -42.92 13.15 -7.29
CA ALA A 646 -41.76 13.58 -8.08
C ALA A 646 -40.67 12.50 -8.16
N SER A 647 -40.89 11.32 -7.55
CA SER A 647 -39.91 10.22 -7.50
C SER A 647 -39.87 9.43 -8.80
N ARG A 648 -38.71 8.92 -9.18
CA ARG A 648 -38.46 8.20 -10.44
C ARG A 648 -37.47 7.05 -10.26
N ILE A 649 -37.67 5.98 -11.05
CA ILE A 649 -36.72 4.88 -11.19
C ILE A 649 -36.24 4.84 -12.64
N LEU A 650 -34.93 4.76 -12.83
CA LEU A 650 -34.27 4.62 -14.13
C LEU A 650 -33.38 3.37 -14.12
N SER A 651 -33.30 2.69 -15.25
CA SER A 651 -32.38 1.58 -15.48
C SER A 651 -31.42 1.93 -16.59
N LEU A 652 -30.14 1.61 -16.41
CA LEU A 652 -29.08 1.80 -17.39
C LEU A 652 -28.41 0.46 -17.69
N THR A 653 -28.03 0.23 -18.93
CA THR A 653 -27.25 -0.96 -19.31
C THR A 653 -25.81 -0.82 -18.81
N SER A 654 -25.58 -1.26 -17.58
CA SER A 654 -24.34 -1.10 -16.84
C SER A 654 -24.26 -2.12 -15.71
N GLY A 655 -23.06 -2.36 -15.20
CA GLY A 655 -22.81 -3.13 -13.97
C GLY A 655 -23.18 -2.37 -12.69
N HIS A 656 -22.67 -2.83 -11.54
CA HIS A 656 -22.98 -2.24 -10.23
C HIS A 656 -22.41 -0.81 -10.08
N ALA A 657 -21.21 -0.57 -10.62
CA ALA A 657 -20.54 0.74 -10.55
C ALA A 657 -21.00 1.67 -11.67
N ILE A 658 -22.30 1.97 -11.73
CA ILE A 658 -22.92 2.77 -12.81
C ILE A 658 -22.29 4.15 -13.00
N HIS A 659 -21.79 4.75 -11.93
CA HIS A 659 -21.14 6.07 -11.94
C HIS A 659 -19.71 6.02 -12.51
N PHE A 660 -19.14 4.84 -12.69
CA PHE A 660 -17.92 4.62 -13.46
C PHE A 660 -18.23 4.44 -14.94
N GLU A 661 -19.15 3.50 -15.25
CA GLU A 661 -19.42 3.06 -16.61
C GLU A 661 -20.29 4.04 -17.41
N LYS A 662 -21.23 4.71 -16.72
CA LYS A 662 -22.26 5.60 -17.30
C LYS A 662 -22.26 6.98 -16.64
N THR A 663 -21.08 7.52 -16.36
CA THR A 663 -20.89 8.78 -15.64
C THR A 663 -21.76 9.91 -16.18
N ARG A 664 -21.78 10.09 -17.50
CA ARG A 664 -22.50 11.19 -18.14
C ARG A 664 -24.01 11.01 -18.07
N GLU A 665 -24.49 9.79 -18.31
CA GLU A 665 -25.92 9.45 -18.25
C GLU A 665 -26.44 9.59 -16.82
N VAL A 666 -25.70 9.10 -15.83
CA VAL A 666 -26.04 9.23 -14.39
C VAL A 666 -26.07 10.71 -14.00
N ALA A 667 -25.03 11.48 -14.33
CA ALA A 667 -24.97 12.91 -14.02
C ALA A 667 -26.12 13.69 -14.70
N SER A 668 -26.43 13.40 -15.97
CA SER A 668 -27.52 14.03 -16.70
C SER A 668 -28.88 13.71 -16.07
N ALA A 669 -29.10 12.48 -15.66
CA ALA A 669 -30.33 12.07 -14.98
C ALA A 669 -30.51 12.82 -13.64
N ILE A 670 -29.46 12.95 -12.86
CA ILE A 670 -29.44 13.67 -11.57
C ILE A 670 -29.74 15.17 -11.81
N VAL A 671 -29.00 15.82 -12.70
CA VAL A 671 -29.20 17.26 -12.99
C VAL A 671 -30.58 17.55 -13.53
N SER A 672 -31.12 16.71 -14.45
CA SER A 672 -32.47 16.83 -14.94
C SER A 672 -33.51 16.65 -13.83
N PHE A 673 -33.30 15.68 -12.94
CA PHE A 673 -34.21 15.43 -11.82
C PHE A 673 -34.22 16.61 -10.84
N THR A 674 -33.05 17.08 -10.39
CA THR A 674 -32.96 18.20 -9.44
C THR A 674 -33.40 19.54 -10.07
N GLY A 675 -33.17 19.72 -11.38
CA GLY A 675 -33.64 20.89 -12.13
C GLY A 675 -35.18 20.99 -12.16
N ASN A 676 -35.84 19.87 -12.38
CA ASN A 676 -37.33 19.83 -12.37
C ASN A 676 -37.94 20.14 -10.98
N LEU A 677 -37.19 19.95 -9.91
CA LEU A 677 -37.62 20.29 -8.55
C LEU A 677 -37.52 21.81 -8.27
N LYS A 678 -36.72 22.56 -9.05
CA LYS A 678 -36.66 24.03 -8.93
C LYS A 678 -37.93 24.72 -9.33
N ASP A 679 -38.68 24.10 -10.24
CA ASP A 679 -39.95 24.64 -10.78
C ASP A 679 -41.15 24.29 -9.89
N LEU A 680 -40.95 23.48 -8.86
CA LEU A 680 -42.02 23.03 -7.93
C LEU A 680 -42.02 23.82 -6.60
N HIS A 681 -41.07 24.66 -6.35
CA HIS A 681 -40.91 25.55 -5.20
C HIS A 681 -40.84 27.00 -5.63
#